data_f35c279c348f28a533e4aa46a29b495b
#
_entry.id   f35c279c348f28a533e4aa46a29b495b
#
_cell.length_a   1.000
_cell.length_b   1.000
_cell.length_c   1.000
_cell.angle_alpha   90.00
_cell.angle_beta   90.00
_cell.angle_gamma   90.00
#
_symmetry.space_group_name_H-M   'P 1'
#
loop_
_entity.id
_entity.type
_entity.pdbx_description
1 polymer ?
#
loop_
_entity_poly.entity_id
_entity_poly.type
_entity_poly.pdbx_seq_one_letter_code
_entity_poly.pdbx_strand_id
1 'polypeptide(L)'
;MAKDFETMESSNTSANPNIHQVSDPSRRLWVQGGLAALATGVFGPMLPGCAALSGSGPLLGFKAIPPTHGDTLVVPEGYVATAFAQWGEPVGVPGNSPAWRADGSNSAADQAVQMGMHHDGIEFFPLDGSRRGLLAMNHEYTDDGLLHPDGLKTWSAEKVRKSQAAHGVAVIEVEWREDGGKGAWQVVRPSRYARRFTAYSAFTVAGPAAGHALMRTAADPHGRTVLGTLNNCASSQTPWGTYLSGEENFAFYFDGGDNLDAHQRRWGLRRNGFYRWPEHDERFDAVKHPNEFNRFGWVVEIDPMDPTSTPVKRTALGRAAHEGAWVALTRDRRAVVYSGEDARFEYIYKFVSRDRVRPAGAGLTAAQANRELLDHGTLYVARFNADGTGQWLPLAHGQGPLTAANGFADLGEVLIKSRQAGDLLGGTKMDRPEWFAIDQQRGEVYCTLTNNSSRGAKDMPGVDGANPRANNVMGSIIRWKEHGDFDGLTLQWNHLVLAGDPANERAEAKGNIKGDMFACPDGVVLDARGVLWIQTDAHATQMYKGELARIGSNQMLACDRTTGEIRRFLTGPVNCEITGATFTPDGRTLFINVQHPGESPSDRSDPADPTKFSNWPDYKPGGRPRSSSVVIRRVDGGLIGT
;
A
#
# COMPACT_ATOMS: atom_id res chain seq x y z
N MET A 1 4.91 -4.30 9.01
CA MET A 1 4.50 -4.37 10.43
C MET A 1 3.10 -3.83 10.54
N ALA A 2 2.11 -4.70 10.73
CA ALA A 2 0.78 -4.23 11.07
C ALA A 2 0.91 -3.32 12.30
N LYS A 3 0.33 -2.13 12.24
CA LYS A 3 0.57 -1.10 13.25
C LYS A 3 -0.36 -1.31 14.44
N ASP A 4 0.23 -1.68 15.58
CA ASP A 4 -0.52 -1.82 16.83
C ASP A 4 -1.15 -0.49 17.24
N PHE A 5 -2.46 -0.51 17.55
CA PHE A 5 -3.22 0.66 17.98
C PHE A 5 -2.65 1.34 19.23
N GLU A 6 -2.02 0.59 20.12
CA GLU A 6 -1.50 1.11 21.39
C GLU A 6 -0.14 1.81 21.21
N THR A 7 0.68 1.32 20.28
CA THR A 7 2.05 1.77 20.09
C THR A 7 2.27 2.67 18.88
N MET A 8 1.29 2.72 17.96
CA MET A 8 1.36 3.56 16.77
C MET A 8 1.47 5.04 17.12
N GLU A 9 2.39 5.73 16.46
CA GLU A 9 2.59 7.16 16.65
C GLU A 9 1.52 8.02 15.99
N SER A 10 1.24 9.16 16.63
CA SER A 10 0.54 10.26 16.01
C SER A 10 1.56 11.21 15.41
N SER A 11 1.92 11.02 14.14
CA SER A 11 3.03 11.72 13.49
C SER A 11 2.74 13.20 13.23
N ASN A 12 1.47 13.57 13.04
CA ASN A 12 1.09 14.95 12.75
C ASN A 12 0.73 15.73 14.03
N THR A 13 1.70 16.50 14.51
CA THR A 13 1.55 17.43 15.65
C THR A 13 1.37 18.88 15.20
N SER A 14 1.12 19.16 13.92
CA SER A 14 0.95 20.50 13.39
C SER A 14 -0.29 21.19 14.00
N ALA A 15 -0.24 22.52 14.14
CA ALA A 15 -1.33 23.35 14.62
C ALA A 15 -2.34 23.73 13.52
N ASN A 16 -2.30 23.11 12.32
CA ASN A 16 -3.28 23.43 11.28
C ASN A 16 -4.69 23.17 11.80
N PRO A 17 -5.63 24.10 11.57
CA PRO A 17 -6.97 24.01 12.15
C PRO A 17 -7.67 22.73 11.67
N ASN A 18 -8.22 21.99 12.62
CA ASN A 18 -9.20 20.96 12.34
C ASN A 18 -10.43 21.62 11.71
N ILE A 19 -11.12 20.94 10.80
CA ILE A 19 -12.32 21.44 10.12
C ILE A 19 -13.39 21.94 11.11
N HIS A 20 -13.44 21.43 12.33
CA HIS A 20 -14.35 21.90 13.39
C HIS A 20 -13.98 23.25 13.97
N GLN A 21 -12.74 23.71 13.82
CA GLN A 21 -12.32 25.04 14.24
C GLN A 21 -12.70 26.11 13.21
N VAL A 22 -13.04 25.68 11.99
CA VAL A 22 -13.38 26.57 10.86
C VAL A 22 -14.87 26.47 10.48
N SER A 23 -15.61 25.46 10.97
CA SER A 23 -17.03 25.24 10.65
C SER A 23 -17.96 25.66 11.80
N ASP A 24 -19.06 26.32 11.45
CA ASP A 24 -20.12 26.71 12.37
C ASP A 24 -20.79 25.51 13.07
N PRO A 25 -20.86 25.48 14.42
CA PRO A 25 -21.48 24.39 15.17
C PRO A 25 -22.95 24.11 14.82
N SER A 26 -23.69 25.09 14.31
CA SER A 26 -25.08 24.93 13.87
C SER A 26 -25.24 24.01 12.66
N ARG A 27 -24.20 23.79 11.88
CA ARG A 27 -24.19 22.89 10.73
C ARG A 27 -24.00 21.41 11.10
N ARG A 28 -23.59 21.09 12.34
CA ARG A 28 -23.36 19.71 12.80
C ARG A 28 -24.63 18.84 12.77
N LEU A 29 -25.80 19.41 13.05
CA LEU A 29 -27.09 18.71 13.03
C LEU A 29 -27.56 18.36 11.60
N TRP A 30 -27.14 19.15 10.59
CA TRP A 30 -27.46 18.90 9.19
C TRP A 30 -26.63 17.78 8.54
N VAL A 31 -25.40 17.58 9.01
CA VAL A 31 -24.46 16.59 8.47
C VAL A 31 -24.92 15.14 8.78
N GLN A 32 -25.49 14.90 9.96
CA GLN A 32 -26.00 13.57 10.32
C GLN A 32 -27.28 13.17 9.56
N GLY A 33 -28.08 14.15 9.11
CA GLY A 33 -29.28 13.89 8.30
C GLY A 33 -29.08 14.07 6.78
N GLY A 34 -28.12 14.90 6.36
CA GLY A 34 -27.90 15.28 4.96
C GLY A 34 -27.00 14.34 4.15
N LEU A 35 -26.15 13.55 4.81
CA LEU A 35 -25.24 12.61 4.16
C LEU A 35 -25.97 11.52 3.34
N ALA A 36 -27.17 11.12 3.75
CA ALA A 36 -27.98 10.16 3.00
C ALA A 36 -28.63 10.77 1.74
N ALA A 37 -28.93 12.07 1.73
CA ALA A 37 -29.65 12.73 0.63
C ALA A 37 -28.72 13.23 -0.49
N LEU A 38 -27.49 13.69 -0.17
CA LEU A 38 -26.51 14.14 -1.17
C LEU A 38 -25.84 12.99 -1.91
N ALA A 39 -25.73 11.81 -1.27
CA ALA A 39 -25.18 10.61 -1.90
C ALA A 39 -25.99 10.14 -3.12
N THR A 40 -27.30 10.37 -3.14
CA THR A 40 -28.18 9.95 -4.25
C THR A 40 -28.08 10.84 -5.48
N GLY A 41 -27.67 12.10 -5.35
CA GLY A 41 -27.59 13.04 -6.47
C GLY A 41 -26.32 12.93 -7.32
N VAL A 42 -25.17 12.67 -6.68
CA VAL A 42 -23.86 12.61 -7.38
C VAL A 42 -23.48 11.18 -7.75
N PHE A 43 -23.87 10.20 -6.91
CA PHE A 43 -23.54 8.78 -7.07
C PHE A 43 -24.75 7.89 -7.39
N GLY A 44 -25.86 8.48 -7.87
CA GLY A 44 -27.05 7.75 -8.32
C GLY A 44 -26.77 6.87 -9.54
N PRO A 45 -27.67 5.88 -9.83
CA PRO A 45 -27.46 4.97 -10.96
C PRO A 45 -27.46 5.74 -12.28
N MET A 46 -26.33 5.77 -12.97
CA MET A 46 -26.29 6.15 -14.39
C MET A 46 -26.88 5.01 -15.21
N LEU A 47 -27.76 5.36 -16.15
CA LEU A 47 -28.28 4.43 -17.14
C LEU A 47 -27.15 3.79 -17.95
N PRO A 48 -27.21 2.50 -18.28
CA PRO A 48 -26.12 1.78 -18.91
C PRO A 48 -25.97 2.20 -20.37
N GLY A 49 -24.83 2.79 -20.68
CA GLY A 49 -24.37 3.00 -22.04
C GLY A 49 -22.97 2.45 -22.19
N CYS A 50 -22.86 1.31 -22.83
CA CYS A 50 -21.72 0.58 -23.37
C CYS A 50 -21.43 -0.76 -22.67
N ALA A 51 -21.33 -1.79 -23.50
CA ALA A 51 -21.28 -3.20 -23.18
C ALA A 51 -20.12 -3.55 -22.22
N ALA A 52 -20.45 -3.68 -20.95
CA ALA A 52 -19.72 -4.53 -20.03
C ALA A 52 -19.97 -6.00 -20.41
N LEU A 53 -19.04 -6.88 -20.11
CA LEU A 53 -19.22 -8.34 -20.17
C LEU A 53 -20.43 -8.72 -19.32
N SER A 54 -21.62 -8.65 -19.88
CA SER A 54 -22.88 -8.94 -19.20
C SER A 54 -23.09 -10.46 -19.14
N GLY A 55 -22.52 -11.06 -18.10
CA GLY A 55 -23.04 -12.32 -17.60
C GLY A 55 -24.40 -12.04 -16.97
N SER A 56 -25.43 -12.81 -17.31
CA SER A 56 -26.83 -12.68 -16.85
C SER A 56 -27.05 -13.09 -15.38
N GLY A 57 -26.07 -13.02 -14.52
CA GLY A 57 -26.10 -13.37 -13.09
C GLY A 57 -25.87 -12.18 -12.15
N PRO A 58 -26.10 -12.35 -10.85
CA PRO A 58 -25.77 -11.32 -9.86
C PRO A 58 -24.27 -10.98 -9.90
N LEU A 59 -23.92 -9.72 -9.62
CA LEU A 59 -22.52 -9.26 -9.66
C LEU A 59 -21.63 -10.05 -8.70
N LEU A 60 -22.16 -10.41 -7.51
CA LEU A 60 -21.53 -11.30 -6.53
C LEU A 60 -22.21 -12.68 -6.63
N GLY A 61 -21.59 -13.62 -7.39
CA GLY A 61 -22.19 -14.93 -7.69
C GLY A 61 -21.76 -16.07 -6.78
N PHE A 62 -20.86 -15.82 -5.82
CA PHE A 62 -20.38 -16.82 -4.86
C PHE A 62 -21.14 -16.76 -3.53
N LYS A 63 -21.12 -17.88 -2.78
CA LYS A 63 -21.65 -17.94 -1.42
C LYS A 63 -20.62 -17.41 -0.43
N ALA A 64 -21.03 -16.45 0.43
CA ALA A 64 -20.17 -15.92 1.48
C ALA A 64 -19.66 -17.02 2.44
N ILE A 65 -18.45 -16.86 2.93
CA ILE A 65 -17.88 -17.74 3.97
C ILE A 65 -17.96 -17.07 5.35
N PRO A 66 -18.07 -17.85 6.46
CA PRO A 66 -18.04 -17.29 7.81
C PRO A 66 -16.65 -16.72 8.17
N PRO A 67 -16.53 -15.84 9.18
CA PRO A 67 -15.25 -15.48 9.76
C PRO A 67 -14.57 -16.73 10.35
N THR A 68 -13.24 -16.80 10.26
CA THR A 68 -12.45 -17.92 10.78
C THR A 68 -11.40 -17.43 11.80
N HIS A 69 -10.83 -18.37 12.56
CA HIS A 69 -9.78 -18.12 13.56
C HIS A 69 -8.65 -19.16 13.44
N GLY A 70 -8.65 -19.93 12.34
CA GLY A 70 -7.70 -21.03 12.14
C GLY A 70 -6.45 -20.61 11.37
N ASP A 71 -5.41 -21.42 11.48
CA ASP A 71 -4.16 -21.26 10.73
C ASP A 71 -4.31 -21.82 9.30
N THR A 72 -5.36 -21.38 8.58
CA THR A 72 -5.64 -21.83 7.21
C THR A 72 -6.24 -20.70 6.38
N LEU A 73 -5.97 -20.74 5.09
CA LEU A 73 -6.64 -19.87 4.13
C LEU A 73 -7.92 -20.55 3.64
N VAL A 74 -9.06 -19.87 3.72
CA VAL A 74 -10.37 -20.38 3.34
C VAL A 74 -10.98 -19.53 2.23
N VAL A 75 -11.52 -20.17 1.20
CA VAL A 75 -12.24 -19.57 0.06
C VAL A 75 -13.61 -20.23 -0.12
N PRO A 76 -14.57 -19.63 -0.87
CA PRO A 76 -15.89 -20.20 -1.09
C PRO A 76 -15.87 -21.58 -1.77
N GLU A 77 -16.94 -22.33 -1.60
CA GLU A 77 -17.16 -23.56 -2.34
C GLU A 77 -17.06 -23.32 -3.86
N GLY A 78 -16.39 -24.23 -4.57
CA GLY A 78 -16.12 -24.09 -6.00
C GLY A 78 -14.86 -23.30 -6.35
N TYR A 79 -14.11 -22.81 -5.35
CA TYR A 79 -12.83 -22.16 -5.53
C TYR A 79 -11.70 -23.00 -4.95
N VAL A 80 -10.50 -22.80 -5.48
CA VAL A 80 -9.26 -23.36 -4.96
C VAL A 80 -8.24 -22.22 -4.81
N ALA A 81 -7.50 -22.25 -3.67
CA ALA A 81 -6.42 -21.35 -3.38
C ALA A 81 -5.13 -22.14 -3.15
N THR A 82 -4.04 -21.71 -3.77
CA THR A 82 -2.74 -22.40 -3.71
C THR A 82 -1.63 -21.40 -3.45
N ALA A 83 -0.89 -21.58 -2.35
CA ALA A 83 0.30 -20.78 -2.05
C ALA A 83 1.45 -21.15 -3.00
N PHE A 84 2.16 -20.13 -3.48
CA PHE A 84 3.36 -20.28 -4.33
C PHE A 84 4.27 -19.06 -4.17
N ALA A 85 5.47 -19.10 -4.75
CA ALA A 85 6.44 -17.99 -4.68
C ALA A 85 6.67 -17.48 -3.25
N GLN A 86 6.85 -18.40 -2.32
CA GLN A 86 6.96 -18.14 -0.89
C GLN A 86 8.29 -17.45 -0.53
N TRP A 87 8.34 -16.72 0.57
CA TRP A 87 9.60 -16.20 1.12
C TRP A 87 10.71 -17.25 1.10
N GLY A 88 11.89 -16.86 0.61
CA GLY A 88 13.09 -17.69 0.49
C GLY A 88 13.15 -18.58 -0.75
N GLU A 89 12.07 -18.71 -1.54
CA GLU A 89 12.19 -19.38 -2.83
C GLU A 89 13.00 -18.55 -3.84
N PRO A 90 13.83 -19.18 -4.70
CA PRO A 90 14.57 -18.46 -5.73
C PRO A 90 13.63 -17.70 -6.68
N VAL A 91 13.96 -16.46 -7.03
CA VAL A 91 13.20 -15.69 -8.03
C VAL A 91 13.45 -16.18 -9.46
N GLY A 92 14.51 -16.96 -9.70
CA GLY A 92 14.84 -17.52 -10.99
C GLY A 92 15.93 -16.77 -11.75
N VAL A 93 16.82 -16.06 -11.05
CA VAL A 93 18.00 -15.43 -11.67
C VAL A 93 18.86 -16.51 -12.35
N PRO A 94 19.23 -16.36 -13.65
CA PRO A 94 20.03 -17.36 -14.35
C PRO A 94 21.36 -17.65 -13.63
N GLY A 95 21.65 -18.96 -13.44
CA GLY A 95 22.89 -19.42 -12.81
C GLY A 95 22.97 -19.23 -11.28
N ASN A 96 21.93 -18.66 -10.63
CA ASN A 96 21.92 -18.43 -9.20
C ASN A 96 20.52 -18.69 -8.61
N SER A 97 20.30 -19.89 -8.08
CA SER A 97 19.00 -20.36 -7.56
C SER A 97 19.19 -21.16 -6.27
N PRO A 98 19.64 -20.50 -5.17
CA PRO A 98 19.85 -21.17 -3.89
C PRO A 98 18.53 -21.65 -3.30
N ALA A 99 18.50 -22.90 -2.83
CA ALA A 99 17.33 -23.46 -2.16
C ALA A 99 17.09 -22.77 -0.81
N TRP A 100 15.81 -22.63 -0.45
CA TRP A 100 15.43 -22.15 0.88
C TRP A 100 15.78 -23.18 1.97
N ARG A 101 16.20 -22.69 3.12
CA ARG A 101 16.52 -23.47 4.32
C ARG A 101 15.61 -23.06 5.46
N ALA A 102 14.82 -24.02 5.95
CA ALA A 102 13.80 -23.79 6.99
C ALA A 102 14.36 -23.28 8.32
N ASP A 103 15.62 -23.55 8.61
CA ASP A 103 16.31 -23.09 9.83
C ASP A 103 16.75 -21.62 9.76
N GLY A 104 16.50 -20.92 8.64
CA GLY A 104 16.93 -19.54 8.43
C GLY A 104 18.44 -19.38 8.16
N SER A 105 19.16 -20.45 7.81
CA SER A 105 20.63 -20.44 7.59
C SER A 105 21.07 -19.95 6.20
N ASN A 106 20.15 -19.58 5.30
CA ASN A 106 20.53 -18.92 4.06
C ASN A 106 21.34 -17.65 4.34
N SER A 107 22.35 -17.39 3.51
CA SER A 107 23.17 -16.19 3.59
C SER A 107 22.46 -14.94 3.06
N ALA A 108 23.02 -13.75 3.30
CA ALA A 108 22.57 -12.53 2.67
C ALA A 108 22.65 -12.60 1.13
N ALA A 109 23.69 -13.26 0.59
CA ALA A 109 23.85 -13.46 -0.85
C ALA A 109 22.76 -14.38 -1.42
N ASP A 110 22.37 -15.44 -0.70
CA ASP A 110 21.24 -16.29 -1.08
C ASP A 110 19.94 -15.47 -1.08
N GLN A 111 19.67 -14.72 0.02
CA GLN A 111 18.45 -13.93 0.17
C GLN A 111 18.32 -12.86 -0.92
N ALA A 112 19.42 -12.31 -1.42
CA ALA A 112 19.42 -11.31 -2.48
C ALA A 112 18.86 -11.80 -3.83
N VAL A 113 18.74 -13.11 -4.03
CA VAL A 113 18.16 -13.74 -5.23
C VAL A 113 16.97 -14.65 -4.92
N GLN A 114 16.49 -14.61 -3.70
CA GLN A 114 15.27 -15.27 -3.24
C GLN A 114 14.13 -14.27 -3.08
N MET A 115 12.88 -14.77 -3.03
CA MET A 115 11.73 -13.97 -2.62
C MET A 115 12.00 -13.37 -1.24
N GLY A 116 11.67 -12.09 -1.07
CA GLY A 116 11.83 -11.39 0.19
C GLY A 116 10.81 -11.84 1.24
N MET A 117 10.86 -11.21 2.40
CA MET A 117 9.94 -11.47 3.49
C MET A 117 8.74 -10.51 3.39
N HIS A 118 7.61 -10.88 3.97
CA HIS A 118 6.39 -10.08 4.06
C HIS A 118 5.95 -9.50 2.71
N HIS A 119 5.39 -10.40 1.88
CA HIS A 119 4.84 -10.05 0.57
C HIS A 119 3.68 -9.07 0.70
N ASP A 120 3.69 -8.01 -0.10
CA ASP A 120 2.69 -6.98 -0.11
C ASP A 120 2.16 -6.71 -1.53
N GLY A 121 2.08 -5.46 -1.98
CA GLY A 121 1.57 -5.11 -3.30
C GLY A 121 2.06 -6.02 -4.42
N ILE A 122 1.18 -6.41 -5.32
CA ILE A 122 1.47 -7.33 -6.43
C ILE A 122 0.73 -6.92 -7.69
N GLU A 123 1.42 -6.96 -8.85
CA GLU A 123 0.84 -6.66 -10.16
C GLU A 123 1.22 -7.69 -11.21
N PHE A 124 0.25 -8.06 -12.06
CA PHE A 124 0.45 -8.99 -13.17
C PHE A 124 0.64 -8.25 -14.49
N PHE A 125 1.78 -8.51 -15.16
CA PHE A 125 2.12 -7.93 -16.48
C PHE A 125 2.10 -9.04 -17.53
N PRO A 126 1.12 -9.08 -18.44
CA PRO A 126 0.96 -10.16 -19.39
C PRO A 126 2.10 -10.20 -20.42
N LEU A 127 2.68 -11.39 -20.63
CA LEU A 127 3.59 -11.72 -21.73
C LEU A 127 2.88 -12.48 -22.85
N ASP A 128 1.94 -13.36 -22.47
CA ASP A 128 1.08 -14.13 -23.37
C ASP A 128 -0.33 -14.21 -22.79
N GLY A 129 -1.11 -13.15 -22.98
CA GLY A 129 -2.48 -13.03 -22.50
C GLY A 129 -2.61 -13.36 -21.02
N SER A 130 -3.48 -14.34 -20.71
CA SER A 130 -3.76 -14.77 -19.33
C SER A 130 -3.05 -16.07 -18.94
N ARG A 131 -2.05 -16.54 -19.72
CA ARG A 131 -1.38 -17.82 -19.47
C ARG A 131 0.09 -17.68 -19.08
N ARG A 132 0.71 -16.55 -19.34
CA ARG A 132 2.10 -16.26 -19.00
C ARG A 132 2.29 -14.77 -18.78
N GLY A 133 3.00 -14.39 -17.75
CA GLY A 133 3.26 -13.00 -17.43
C GLY A 133 4.39 -12.82 -16.43
N LEU A 134 4.60 -11.57 -16.04
CA LEU A 134 5.47 -11.23 -14.92
C LEU A 134 4.59 -10.86 -13.73
N LEU A 135 5.01 -11.29 -12.55
CA LEU A 135 4.52 -10.72 -11.29
C LEU A 135 5.62 -9.82 -10.74
N ALA A 136 5.30 -8.57 -10.54
CA ALA A 136 6.11 -7.65 -9.73
C ALA A 136 5.44 -7.56 -8.36
N MET A 137 6.21 -7.70 -7.27
CA MET A 137 5.66 -7.71 -5.92
C MET A 137 6.62 -7.12 -4.91
N ASN A 138 6.05 -6.48 -3.90
CA ASN A 138 6.75 -5.88 -2.79
C ASN A 138 7.10 -6.89 -1.71
N HIS A 139 8.16 -6.59 -0.97
CA HIS A 139 8.59 -7.25 0.26
C HIS A 139 8.86 -6.14 1.28
N GLU A 140 7.86 -5.88 2.11
CA GLU A 140 7.76 -4.64 2.85
C GLU A 140 8.82 -4.55 3.97
N TYR A 141 8.81 -5.50 4.90
CA TYR A 141 9.68 -5.49 6.08
C TYR A 141 10.14 -6.90 6.47
N THR A 142 10.81 -7.05 7.61
CA THR A 142 11.30 -8.36 8.08
C THR A 142 11.00 -8.58 9.56
N ASP A 143 10.67 -9.83 9.90
CA ASP A 143 10.80 -10.34 11.26
C ASP A 143 12.18 -10.99 11.41
N ASP A 144 13.13 -10.26 12.01
CA ASP A 144 14.49 -10.75 12.23
C ASP A 144 14.54 -11.94 13.19
N GLY A 145 13.46 -12.20 13.96
CA GLY A 145 13.29 -13.41 14.77
C GLY A 145 13.13 -14.66 13.93
N LEU A 146 12.47 -14.55 12.77
CA LEU A 146 12.30 -15.64 11.81
C LEU A 146 13.38 -15.67 10.75
N LEU A 147 13.92 -14.50 10.36
CA LEU A 147 14.88 -14.38 9.26
C LEU A 147 16.22 -15.05 9.57
N HIS A 148 16.63 -15.09 10.85
CA HIS A 148 17.92 -15.60 11.28
C HIS A 148 17.77 -16.85 12.16
N PRO A 149 18.76 -17.78 12.16
CA PRO A 149 18.69 -19.02 12.94
C PRO A 149 18.52 -18.80 14.46
N ASP A 150 19.16 -17.75 14.99
CA ASP A 150 19.14 -17.38 16.40
C ASP A 150 18.44 -16.02 16.67
N GLY A 151 17.69 -15.53 15.68
CA GLY A 151 17.03 -14.23 15.76
C GLY A 151 18.03 -13.10 16.03
N LEU A 152 17.75 -12.29 17.03
CA LEU A 152 18.58 -11.14 17.44
C LEU A 152 19.59 -11.47 18.56
N LYS A 153 19.77 -12.75 18.95
CA LYS A 153 20.70 -13.12 20.05
C LYS A 153 22.14 -12.70 19.77
N THR A 154 22.58 -12.91 18.54
CA THR A 154 23.82 -12.32 18.03
C THR A 154 23.46 -11.32 16.96
N TRP A 155 24.28 -10.27 16.78
CA TRP A 155 24.07 -9.29 15.72
C TRP A 155 25.36 -9.06 14.96
N SER A 156 25.27 -8.93 13.64
CA SER A 156 26.43 -8.86 12.77
C SER A 156 26.14 -8.15 11.44
N ALA A 157 27.18 -7.74 10.73
CA ALA A 157 27.05 -7.16 9.39
C ALA A 157 26.35 -8.10 8.41
N GLU A 158 26.56 -9.42 8.51
CA GLU A 158 25.87 -10.41 7.67
C GLU A 158 24.37 -10.44 7.92
N LYS A 159 23.93 -10.35 9.20
CA LYS A 159 22.51 -10.28 9.53
C LYS A 159 21.86 -8.99 9.04
N VAL A 160 22.53 -7.85 9.21
CA VAL A 160 22.06 -6.57 8.63
C VAL A 160 21.93 -6.69 7.12
N ARG A 161 22.95 -7.22 6.44
CA ARG A 161 22.91 -7.41 4.99
C ARG A 161 21.79 -8.36 4.56
N LYS A 162 21.52 -9.44 5.30
CA LYS A 162 20.43 -10.37 5.01
C LYS A 162 19.07 -9.73 5.22
N SER A 163 18.87 -8.96 6.30
CA SER A 163 17.66 -8.17 6.54
C SER A 163 17.40 -7.20 5.39
N GLN A 164 18.43 -6.44 4.97
CA GLN A 164 18.37 -5.56 3.81
C GLN A 164 18.05 -6.28 2.49
N ALA A 165 18.55 -7.50 2.29
CA ALA A 165 18.28 -8.33 1.11
C ALA A 165 16.87 -8.92 1.09
N ALA A 166 16.23 -9.05 2.26
CA ALA A 166 14.87 -9.58 2.37
C ALA A 166 13.77 -8.53 2.10
N HIS A 167 14.14 -7.23 2.01
CA HIS A 167 13.26 -6.11 1.65
C HIS A 167 13.19 -5.86 0.14
N GLY A 168 12.28 -4.99 -0.27
CA GLY A 168 12.25 -4.34 -1.57
C GLY A 168 11.28 -5.00 -2.55
N VAL A 169 11.66 -5.17 -3.82
CA VAL A 169 10.77 -5.63 -4.88
C VAL A 169 11.35 -6.86 -5.58
N ALA A 170 10.49 -7.84 -5.90
CA ALA A 170 10.80 -8.95 -6.78
C ALA A 170 10.06 -8.82 -8.12
N VAL A 171 10.71 -9.19 -9.22
CA VAL A 171 10.06 -9.46 -10.51
C VAL A 171 10.32 -10.92 -10.85
N ILE A 172 9.25 -11.70 -11.01
CA ILE A 172 9.31 -13.11 -11.40
C ILE A 172 8.47 -13.37 -12.64
N GLU A 173 8.87 -14.34 -13.44
CA GLU A 173 8.07 -14.82 -14.56
C GLU A 173 7.22 -16.00 -14.11
N VAL A 174 5.94 -15.99 -14.46
CA VAL A 174 4.97 -17.05 -14.12
C VAL A 174 4.24 -17.54 -15.35
N GLU A 175 3.91 -18.83 -15.37
CA GLU A 175 3.15 -19.44 -16.44
C GLU A 175 2.13 -20.46 -15.92
N TRP A 176 1.01 -20.54 -16.62
CA TRP A 176 0.02 -21.59 -16.42
C TRP A 176 0.43 -22.86 -17.17
N ARG A 177 0.72 -23.92 -16.45
CA ARG A 177 1.04 -25.24 -17.01
C ARG A 177 -0.07 -26.23 -16.75
N GLU A 178 -0.46 -26.98 -17.78
CA GLU A 178 -1.37 -28.08 -17.68
C GLU A 178 -0.60 -29.41 -17.68
N ASP A 179 -0.82 -30.22 -16.65
CA ASP A 179 -0.28 -31.57 -16.54
C ASP A 179 -1.41 -32.53 -16.16
N GLY A 180 -1.63 -33.56 -16.98
CA GLY A 180 -2.64 -34.59 -16.73
C GLY A 180 -4.07 -34.09 -16.57
N GLY A 181 -4.43 -32.97 -17.20
CA GLY A 181 -5.76 -32.33 -17.09
C GLY A 181 -5.95 -31.46 -15.84
N LYS A 182 -4.90 -31.28 -15.04
CA LYS A 182 -4.85 -30.30 -13.94
C LYS A 182 -3.88 -29.19 -14.31
N GLY A 183 -4.31 -27.94 -14.16
CA GLY A 183 -3.44 -26.79 -14.41
C GLY A 183 -2.97 -26.16 -13.10
N ALA A 184 -1.75 -25.62 -13.13
CA ALA A 184 -1.19 -24.83 -12.02
C ALA A 184 -0.33 -23.68 -12.55
N TRP A 185 -0.34 -22.57 -11.81
CA TRP A 185 0.63 -21.51 -12.02
C TRP A 185 1.97 -21.89 -11.41
N GLN A 186 3.04 -21.66 -12.15
CA GLN A 186 4.40 -21.97 -11.74
C GLN A 186 5.33 -20.80 -12.03
N VAL A 187 6.33 -20.62 -11.16
CA VAL A 187 7.43 -19.67 -11.41
C VAL A 187 8.39 -20.29 -12.44
N VAL A 188 8.66 -19.55 -13.50
CA VAL A 188 9.61 -19.94 -14.54
C VAL A 188 11.03 -19.72 -14.04
N ARG A 189 11.81 -20.78 -13.94
CA ARG A 189 13.20 -20.75 -13.47
C ARG A 189 14.10 -21.58 -14.40
N PRO A 190 15.15 -20.99 -14.99
CA PRO A 190 15.55 -19.59 -14.94
C PRO A 190 14.67 -18.69 -15.83
N SER A 191 14.63 -17.36 -15.53
CA SER A 191 14.02 -16.37 -16.38
C SER A 191 14.93 -15.16 -16.55
N ARG A 192 15.00 -14.60 -17.76
CA ARG A 192 15.74 -13.37 -18.05
C ARG A 192 15.14 -12.14 -17.35
N TYR A 193 13.86 -12.21 -16.95
CA TYR A 193 13.14 -11.13 -16.27
C TYR A 193 13.32 -11.16 -14.76
N ALA A 194 13.79 -12.30 -14.20
CA ALA A 194 13.91 -12.48 -12.77
C ALA A 194 14.89 -11.48 -12.15
N ARG A 195 14.41 -10.65 -11.24
CA ARG A 195 15.20 -9.59 -10.58
C ARG A 195 14.75 -9.38 -9.14
N ARG A 196 15.67 -8.89 -8.32
CA ARG A 196 15.42 -8.35 -7.00
C ARG A 196 15.96 -6.94 -6.92
N PHE A 197 15.15 -6.04 -6.36
CA PHE A 197 15.55 -4.70 -5.96
C PHE A 197 15.47 -4.66 -4.44
N THR A 198 16.60 -4.45 -3.78
CA THR A 198 16.73 -4.55 -2.32
C THR A 198 17.18 -3.20 -1.73
N ALA A 199 17.41 -3.13 -0.43
CA ALA A 199 18.00 -1.96 0.22
C ALA A 199 19.43 -1.61 -0.27
N TYR A 200 19.98 -2.40 -1.21
CA TYR A 200 21.33 -2.20 -1.81
C TYR A 200 21.34 -2.11 -3.34
N SER A 201 20.20 -2.17 -3.98
CA SER A 201 20.12 -1.95 -5.43
C SER A 201 20.25 -0.46 -5.76
N ALA A 202 20.85 -0.14 -6.90
CA ALA A 202 20.96 1.24 -7.34
C ALA A 202 19.64 1.75 -7.92
N PHE A 203 19.23 2.95 -7.52
CA PHE A 203 18.06 3.67 -8.02
C PHE A 203 18.47 5.05 -8.53
N THR A 204 17.84 5.49 -9.61
CA THR A 204 17.94 6.87 -10.07
C THR A 204 16.94 7.74 -9.31
N VAL A 205 17.32 8.96 -8.94
CA VAL A 205 16.40 9.98 -8.41
C VAL A 205 16.06 10.95 -9.53
N ALA A 206 14.78 11.14 -9.83
CA ALA A 206 14.28 12.02 -10.88
C ALA A 206 13.20 12.98 -10.37
N GLY A 207 12.93 14.04 -11.12
CA GLY A 207 11.98 15.09 -10.74
C GLY A 207 12.62 16.25 -9.96
N PRO A 208 11.81 17.15 -9.37
CA PRO A 208 12.29 18.45 -8.86
C PRO A 208 13.27 18.37 -7.67
N ALA A 209 13.21 17.30 -6.84
CA ALA A 209 14.15 17.14 -5.73
C ALA A 209 15.47 16.48 -6.16
N ALA A 210 15.59 15.97 -7.38
CA ALA A 210 16.83 15.36 -7.88
C ALA A 210 17.97 16.37 -7.90
N GLY A 211 19.05 16.08 -7.15
CA GLY A 211 20.22 16.96 -7.04
C GLY A 211 20.05 18.13 -6.05
N HIS A 212 18.90 18.25 -5.38
CA HIS A 212 18.71 19.24 -4.31
C HIS A 212 19.73 19.04 -3.18
N ALA A 213 20.14 20.11 -2.48
CA ALA A 213 21.15 20.05 -1.43
C ALA A 213 20.81 19.04 -0.33
N LEU A 214 19.53 18.93 0.06
CA LEU A 214 19.02 17.97 1.05
C LEU A 214 19.02 16.51 0.58
N MET A 215 19.29 16.24 -0.69
CA MET A 215 19.42 14.90 -1.27
C MET A 215 20.87 14.46 -1.47
N ARG A 216 21.84 15.34 -1.26
CA ARG A 216 23.26 15.05 -1.47
C ARG A 216 23.88 14.42 -0.24
N THR A 217 24.73 13.41 -0.47
CA THR A 217 25.53 12.76 0.56
C THR A 217 26.99 12.68 0.13
N ALA A 218 27.89 12.28 1.02
CA ALA A 218 29.29 12.07 0.66
C ALA A 218 29.46 10.97 -0.41
N ALA A 219 28.61 9.94 -0.37
CA ALA A 219 28.57 8.84 -1.36
C ALA A 219 27.94 9.26 -2.69
N ASP A 220 27.04 10.24 -2.70
CA ASP A 220 26.41 10.80 -3.90
C ASP A 220 26.37 12.34 -3.82
N PRO A 221 27.48 13.02 -4.15
CA PRO A 221 27.56 14.48 -4.12
C PRO A 221 26.62 15.17 -5.12
N HIS A 222 26.10 14.43 -6.11
CA HIS A 222 25.14 14.95 -7.09
C HIS A 222 23.69 14.79 -6.65
N GLY A 223 23.38 13.93 -5.66
CA GLY A 223 22.03 13.69 -5.16
C GLY A 223 21.08 13.09 -6.19
N ARG A 224 21.58 12.20 -7.06
CA ARG A 224 20.85 11.62 -8.18
C ARG A 224 20.81 10.10 -8.24
N THR A 225 21.58 9.44 -7.36
CA THR A 225 21.66 7.99 -7.29
C THR A 225 21.58 7.56 -5.83
N VAL A 226 20.61 6.72 -5.48
CA VAL A 226 20.47 6.19 -4.12
C VAL A 226 20.60 4.68 -4.13
N LEU A 227 21.22 4.12 -3.10
CA LEU A 227 21.20 2.69 -2.86
C LEU A 227 19.95 2.33 -2.07
N GLY A 228 19.09 1.53 -2.71
CA GLY A 228 17.99 0.84 -2.07
C GLY A 228 16.64 1.50 -2.13
N THR A 229 15.68 0.64 -1.86
CA THR A 229 14.29 0.95 -1.54
C THR A 229 13.93 0.25 -0.24
N LEU A 230 13.04 0.83 0.55
CA LEU A 230 12.72 0.40 1.90
C LEU A 230 11.23 0.41 2.14
N ASN A 231 10.74 -0.60 2.88
CA ASN A 231 9.36 -0.69 3.33
C ASN A 231 8.38 -0.46 2.16
N ASN A 232 8.57 -1.25 1.12
CA ASN A 232 7.73 -1.21 -0.07
C ASN A 232 6.39 -1.87 0.24
N CYS A 233 5.34 -1.07 0.42
CA CYS A 233 4.01 -1.52 0.80
C CYS A 233 3.13 -1.77 -0.43
N ALA A 234 2.14 -0.95 -0.69
CA ALA A 234 1.22 -1.15 -1.80
C ALA A 234 1.85 -0.88 -3.19
N SER A 235 1.17 -1.34 -4.21
CA SER A 235 1.60 -1.19 -5.60
C SER A 235 0.46 -0.86 -6.55
N SER A 236 0.81 -0.40 -7.72
CA SER A 236 -0.10 -0.28 -8.86
C SER A 236 0.59 -0.46 -10.19
N GLN A 237 -0.21 -0.69 -11.23
CA GLN A 237 0.24 -0.70 -12.61
C GLN A 237 -0.08 0.62 -13.31
N THR A 238 0.90 1.19 -14.01
CA THR A 238 0.66 2.37 -14.84
C THR A 238 0.02 2.00 -16.17
N PRO A 239 -0.74 2.92 -16.80
CA PRO A 239 -1.27 2.71 -18.15
C PRO A 239 -0.22 2.56 -19.25
N TRP A 240 1.05 2.83 -18.97
CA TRP A 240 2.17 2.62 -19.89
C TRP A 240 3.01 1.39 -19.55
N GLY A 241 2.55 0.55 -18.61
CA GLY A 241 3.10 -0.78 -18.36
C GLY A 241 4.27 -0.83 -17.38
N THR A 242 4.43 0.15 -16.50
CA THR A 242 5.38 0.11 -15.40
C THR A 242 4.69 -0.20 -14.06
N TYR A 243 5.47 -0.66 -13.10
CA TYR A 243 5.09 -0.94 -11.72
C TYR A 243 5.43 0.25 -10.83
N LEU A 244 4.48 0.71 -10.01
CA LEU A 244 4.71 1.70 -8.97
C LEU A 244 4.65 1.05 -7.60
N SER A 245 5.56 1.42 -6.72
CA SER A 245 5.64 0.96 -5.32
C SER A 245 5.85 2.15 -4.39
N GLY A 246 5.14 2.19 -3.27
CA GLY A 246 5.34 3.19 -2.22
C GLY A 246 6.46 2.80 -1.26
N GLU A 247 7.26 3.77 -0.80
CA GLU A 247 8.15 3.63 0.35
C GLU A 247 7.43 4.20 1.58
N GLU A 248 7.03 3.35 2.51
CA GLU A 248 6.14 3.72 3.61
C GLU A 248 6.90 4.04 4.91
N ASN A 249 7.20 3.06 5.72
CA ASN A 249 7.74 3.22 7.09
C ASN A 249 9.27 3.39 7.14
N PHE A 250 9.85 4.09 6.17
CA PHE A 250 11.31 4.24 6.01
C PHE A 250 12.03 4.82 7.24
N ALA A 251 11.33 5.57 8.10
CA ALA A 251 11.92 6.12 9.32
C ALA A 251 12.39 5.05 10.32
N PHE A 252 11.83 3.85 10.27
CA PHE A 252 12.15 2.75 11.19
C PHE A 252 13.58 2.21 11.05
N TYR A 253 14.21 2.47 9.92
CA TYR A 253 15.55 1.96 9.59
C TYR A 253 16.68 2.88 10.04
N PHE A 254 16.37 4.12 10.45
CA PHE A 254 17.35 5.14 10.79
C PHE A 254 17.46 5.38 12.29
N ASP A 255 18.68 5.66 12.76
CA ASP A 255 18.94 6.22 14.09
C ASP A 255 19.14 7.74 13.97
N GLY A 256 18.28 8.52 14.61
CA GLY A 256 18.34 9.97 14.61
C GLY A 256 19.19 10.58 15.72
N GLY A 257 19.68 9.76 16.66
CA GLY A 257 20.40 10.24 17.83
C GLY A 257 19.55 11.11 18.77
N ASP A 258 20.20 11.89 19.62
CA ASP A 258 19.53 12.67 20.67
C ASP A 258 19.06 14.07 20.22
N ASN A 259 19.60 14.62 19.13
CA ASN A 259 19.43 16.01 18.72
C ASN A 259 18.74 16.15 17.36
N LEU A 260 17.49 15.72 17.28
CA LEU A 260 16.69 15.84 16.06
C LEU A 260 16.33 17.31 15.78
N ASP A 261 16.42 17.73 14.52
CA ASP A 261 15.85 18.99 14.08
C ASP A 261 14.31 18.92 13.90
N ALA A 262 13.68 20.05 13.57
CA ALA A 262 12.23 20.11 13.42
C ALA A 262 11.73 19.28 12.21
N HIS A 263 12.53 19.20 11.12
CA HIS A 263 12.22 18.40 9.95
C HIS A 263 12.28 16.90 10.28
N GLN A 264 13.35 16.45 10.92
CA GLN A 264 13.54 15.06 11.33
C GLN A 264 12.41 14.59 12.28
N ARG A 265 12.06 15.41 13.29
CA ARG A 265 10.93 15.13 14.20
C ARG A 265 9.60 15.03 13.45
N ARG A 266 9.33 15.97 12.53
CA ARG A 266 8.06 15.95 11.76
C ARG A 266 7.91 14.67 10.92
N TRP A 267 9.02 14.02 10.57
CA TRP A 267 9.05 12.78 9.81
C TRP A 267 9.16 11.52 10.67
N GLY A 268 9.01 11.62 11.98
CA GLY A 268 9.01 10.47 12.88
C GLY A 268 10.37 9.81 13.10
N LEU A 269 11.47 10.51 12.74
CA LEU A 269 12.80 10.00 13.06
C LEU A 269 13.00 9.98 14.58
N ARG A 270 13.59 8.92 15.10
CA ARG A 270 13.81 8.69 16.54
C ARG A 270 15.26 8.33 16.82
N ARG A 271 15.63 8.43 18.08
CA ARG A 271 16.78 7.72 18.62
C ARG A 271 16.48 6.22 18.63
N ASN A 272 17.47 5.42 18.20
CA ASN A 272 17.35 3.96 18.10
C ASN A 272 16.15 3.56 17.21
N GLY A 273 16.32 3.57 15.91
CA GLY A 273 15.32 3.06 14.96
C GLY A 273 14.86 1.64 15.32
N PHE A 274 13.77 1.19 14.75
CA PHE A 274 13.25 -0.16 14.99
C PHE A 274 14.23 -1.25 14.54
N TYR A 275 14.97 -1.03 13.44
CA TYR A 275 16.02 -1.92 12.94
C TYR A 275 17.39 -1.52 13.44
N ARG A 276 18.22 -2.51 13.79
CA ARG A 276 19.59 -2.34 14.25
C ARG A 276 20.60 -2.19 13.09
N TRP A 277 20.14 -1.73 11.93
CA TRP A 277 21.02 -1.57 10.76
C TRP A 277 22.15 -0.56 10.96
N PRO A 278 21.94 0.58 11.66
CA PRO A 278 23.01 1.56 11.91
C PRO A 278 24.25 0.98 12.62
N GLU A 279 24.12 -0.14 13.34
CA GLU A 279 25.24 -0.76 14.05
C GLU A 279 26.31 -1.33 13.09
N HIS A 280 25.92 -1.68 11.85
CA HIS A 280 26.81 -2.29 10.86
C HIS A 280 26.71 -1.64 9.47
N ASP A 281 25.82 -0.69 9.27
CA ASP A 281 25.70 0.12 8.06
C ASP A 281 25.46 1.56 8.46
N GLU A 282 26.54 2.34 8.57
CA GLU A 282 26.48 3.72 9.06
C GLU A 282 25.65 4.65 8.18
N ARG A 283 25.31 4.25 6.95
CA ARG A 283 24.40 4.98 6.07
C ARG A 283 23.05 5.27 6.75
N PHE A 284 22.61 4.39 7.64
CA PHE A 284 21.37 4.54 8.41
C PHE A 284 21.53 5.29 9.74
N ASP A 285 22.73 5.79 10.04
CA ASP A 285 23.00 6.72 11.14
C ASP A 285 22.76 8.16 10.65
N ALA A 286 21.58 8.72 10.95
CA ALA A 286 21.21 10.05 10.49
C ALA A 286 21.96 11.20 11.20
N VAL A 287 22.73 10.91 12.25
CA VAL A 287 23.65 11.88 12.85
C VAL A 287 24.88 12.05 11.97
N LYS A 288 25.41 10.95 11.42
CA LYS A 288 26.55 10.96 10.50
C LYS A 288 26.16 11.33 9.08
N HIS A 289 25.00 10.86 8.62
CA HIS A 289 24.50 10.99 7.25
C HIS A 289 23.10 11.62 7.21
N PRO A 290 22.89 12.88 7.66
CA PRO A 290 21.56 13.46 7.88
C PRO A 290 20.71 13.53 6.62
N ASN A 291 21.31 13.66 5.45
CA ASN A 291 20.58 13.72 4.18
C ASN A 291 20.18 12.35 3.62
N GLU A 292 20.79 11.26 4.08
CA GLU A 292 20.41 9.92 3.59
C GLU A 292 18.94 9.60 3.92
N PHE A 293 18.46 10.04 5.08
CA PHE A 293 17.08 9.93 5.49
C PHE A 293 16.08 10.57 4.50
N ASN A 294 16.45 11.67 3.85
CA ASN A 294 15.62 12.37 2.85
C ASN A 294 15.51 11.62 1.52
N ARG A 295 16.30 10.59 1.30
CA ARG A 295 16.41 9.84 0.05
C ARG A 295 15.39 8.68 -0.02
N PHE A 296 14.58 8.53 1.03
CA PHE A 296 13.51 7.53 1.18
C PHE A 296 12.17 8.21 1.48
N GLY A 297 11.08 7.47 1.30
CA GLY A 297 9.72 7.98 1.36
C GLY A 297 9.26 8.50 0.00
N TRP A 298 9.67 7.85 -1.08
CA TRP A 298 9.31 8.20 -2.44
C TRP A 298 8.51 7.09 -3.11
N VAL A 299 7.79 7.43 -4.17
CA VAL A 299 7.23 6.43 -5.08
C VAL A 299 8.33 5.95 -6.01
N VAL A 300 8.47 4.63 -6.12
CA VAL A 300 9.43 3.95 -6.98
C VAL A 300 8.73 3.45 -8.24
N GLU A 301 9.29 3.73 -9.41
CA GLU A 301 8.82 3.19 -10.70
C GLU A 301 9.82 2.19 -11.26
N ILE A 302 9.31 1.01 -11.65
CA ILE A 302 10.08 -0.11 -12.21
C ILE A 302 9.45 -0.51 -13.54
N ASP A 303 10.25 -0.70 -14.60
CA ASP A 303 9.81 -1.36 -15.83
C ASP A 303 10.06 -2.88 -15.69
N PRO A 304 9.03 -3.70 -15.45
CA PRO A 304 9.21 -5.15 -15.30
C PRO A 304 9.56 -5.84 -16.60
N MET A 305 9.22 -5.25 -17.75
CA MET A 305 9.44 -5.82 -19.09
C MET A 305 10.86 -5.60 -19.61
N ASP A 306 11.58 -4.60 -19.09
CA ASP A 306 12.98 -4.35 -19.44
C ASP A 306 13.92 -4.85 -18.33
N PRO A 307 14.54 -6.04 -18.50
CA PRO A 307 15.44 -6.61 -17.50
C PRO A 307 16.71 -5.79 -17.24
N THR A 308 17.00 -4.80 -18.09
CA THR A 308 18.18 -3.94 -17.98
C THR A 308 17.90 -2.57 -17.41
N SER A 309 16.62 -2.23 -17.20
CA SER A 309 16.20 -0.92 -16.69
C SER A 309 16.64 -0.71 -15.23
N THR A 310 17.07 0.52 -14.94
CA THR A 310 17.31 0.99 -13.57
C THR A 310 16.00 1.60 -13.03
N PRO A 311 15.55 1.21 -11.83
CA PRO A 311 14.35 1.79 -11.24
C PRO A 311 14.56 3.25 -10.85
N VAL A 312 13.46 4.00 -10.74
CA VAL A 312 13.49 5.45 -10.55
C VAL A 312 12.63 5.85 -9.35
N LYS A 313 13.16 6.69 -8.46
CA LYS A 313 12.39 7.37 -7.41
C LYS A 313 11.83 8.69 -7.97
N ARG A 314 10.48 8.82 -7.96
CA ARG A 314 9.71 9.89 -8.60
C ARG A 314 9.43 11.05 -7.64
N THR A 315 10.34 12.00 -7.53
CA THR A 315 10.24 13.05 -6.50
C THR A 315 9.14 14.09 -6.74
N ALA A 316 8.59 14.21 -7.96
CA ALA A 316 7.47 15.09 -8.21
C ALA A 316 6.16 14.62 -7.56
N LEU A 317 6.08 13.35 -7.15
CA LEU A 317 4.95 12.80 -6.40
C LEU A 317 4.97 13.18 -4.90
N GLY A 318 6.00 13.91 -4.45
CA GLY A 318 6.20 14.31 -3.07
C GLY A 318 6.82 13.20 -2.22
N ARG A 319 7.39 13.57 -1.09
CA ARG A 319 7.88 12.64 -0.06
C ARG A 319 6.77 12.37 0.93
N ALA A 320 6.51 11.11 1.25
CA ALA A 320 5.49 10.69 2.22
C ALA A 320 5.83 9.31 2.77
N ALA A 321 5.16 8.87 3.84
CA ALA A 321 5.06 7.45 4.15
C ALA A 321 4.06 6.86 3.15
N HIS A 322 4.52 6.71 1.88
CA HIS A 322 3.65 6.30 0.80
C HIS A 322 3.19 4.87 1.00
N GLU A 323 1.89 4.72 1.25
CA GLU A 323 1.27 3.42 1.11
C GLU A 323 1.50 2.89 -0.31
N GLY A 324 1.03 3.62 -1.30
CA GLY A 324 1.23 3.35 -2.72
C GLY A 324 0.87 4.55 -3.59
N ALA A 325 0.75 4.32 -4.89
CA ALA A 325 0.40 5.36 -5.85
C ALA A 325 -0.41 4.78 -7.01
N TRP A 326 -1.61 5.31 -7.26
CA TRP A 326 -2.55 4.79 -8.26
C TRP A 326 -2.84 5.82 -9.34
N VAL A 327 -2.84 5.37 -10.61
CA VAL A 327 -2.86 6.24 -11.79
C VAL A 327 -4.22 6.24 -12.47
N ALA A 328 -4.83 7.42 -12.59
CA ALA A 328 -5.92 7.72 -13.51
C ALA A 328 -5.40 8.47 -14.74
N LEU A 329 -6.17 8.45 -15.82
CA LEU A 329 -5.94 9.29 -16.99
C LEU A 329 -7.06 10.30 -17.17
N THR A 330 -6.71 11.57 -17.41
CA THR A 330 -7.66 12.57 -17.90
C THR A 330 -8.09 12.26 -19.33
N ARG A 331 -9.19 12.86 -19.79
CA ARG A 331 -9.68 12.73 -21.19
C ARG A 331 -8.63 13.19 -22.20
N ASP A 332 -7.82 14.18 -21.85
CA ASP A 332 -6.70 14.64 -22.69
C ASP A 332 -5.41 13.86 -22.45
N ARG A 333 -5.47 12.73 -21.68
CA ARG A 333 -4.40 11.77 -21.43
C ARG A 333 -3.25 12.28 -20.54
N ARG A 334 -3.45 13.23 -19.66
CA ARG A 334 -2.50 13.47 -18.57
C ARG A 334 -2.63 12.40 -17.50
N ALA A 335 -1.53 12.04 -16.87
CA ALA A 335 -1.55 11.15 -15.73
C ALA A 335 -1.95 11.91 -14.47
N VAL A 336 -2.87 11.34 -13.70
CA VAL A 336 -3.23 11.80 -12.35
C VAL A 336 -2.91 10.67 -11.40
N VAL A 337 -2.07 10.94 -10.39
CA VAL A 337 -1.65 9.94 -9.42
C VAL A 337 -2.21 10.30 -8.05
N TYR A 338 -2.92 9.37 -7.43
CA TYR A 338 -3.40 9.48 -6.06
C TYR A 338 -2.51 8.66 -5.13
N SER A 339 -2.22 9.18 -3.94
CA SER A 339 -1.40 8.51 -2.94
C SER A 339 -1.90 8.82 -1.53
N GLY A 340 -1.97 7.78 -0.68
CA GLY A 340 -2.21 7.88 0.74
C GLY A 340 -0.90 7.91 1.52
N GLU A 341 -0.91 8.58 2.65
CA GLU A 341 0.19 8.55 3.59
C GLU A 341 -0.24 7.77 4.83
N ASP A 342 0.16 6.49 4.93
CA ASP A 342 -0.24 5.64 6.04
C ASP A 342 0.45 6.06 7.34
N ALA A 343 -0.15 7.06 7.95
CA ALA A 343 0.17 7.48 9.30
C ALA A 343 -1.04 8.21 9.92
N ARG A 344 -1.16 8.16 11.24
CA ARG A 344 -2.23 8.88 11.95
C ARG A 344 -2.14 10.37 11.70
N PHE A 345 -3.26 10.96 11.22
CA PHE A 345 -3.40 12.39 10.98
C PHE A 345 -2.59 12.93 9.80
N GLU A 346 -2.07 12.08 8.92
CA GLU A 346 -1.39 12.48 7.70
C GLU A 346 -2.35 12.60 6.52
N TYR A 347 -1.85 12.81 5.31
CA TYR A 347 -2.57 13.41 4.22
C TYR A 347 -2.83 12.46 3.05
N ILE A 348 -3.81 12.84 2.24
CA ILE A 348 -4.03 12.30 0.89
C ILE A 348 -3.46 13.31 -0.11
N TYR A 349 -2.70 12.80 -1.09
CA TYR A 349 -2.07 13.60 -2.14
C TYR A 349 -2.62 13.25 -3.52
N LYS A 350 -2.58 14.22 -4.43
CA LYS A 350 -2.83 14.06 -5.85
C LYS A 350 -1.75 14.75 -6.66
N PHE A 351 -1.17 14.04 -7.61
CA PHE A 351 -0.27 14.62 -8.61
C PHE A 351 -0.96 14.67 -9.96
N VAL A 352 -0.77 15.75 -10.73
CA VAL A 352 -1.24 15.89 -12.11
C VAL A 352 -0.03 16.15 -13.00
N SER A 353 0.23 15.27 -13.96
CA SER A 353 1.35 15.42 -14.89
C SER A 353 1.18 16.66 -15.80
N ARG A 354 2.29 17.32 -16.12
CA ARG A 354 2.32 18.41 -17.10
C ARG A 354 2.06 17.86 -18.52
N ASP A 355 2.71 16.76 -18.83
CA ASP A 355 2.72 16.16 -20.15
C ASP A 355 1.67 15.03 -20.26
N ARG A 356 1.35 14.64 -21.49
CA ARG A 356 0.38 13.59 -21.81
C ARG A 356 1.06 12.25 -22.00
N VAL A 357 0.38 11.18 -21.66
CA VAL A 357 0.80 9.79 -21.93
C VAL A 357 0.93 9.60 -23.45
N ARG A 358 2.08 9.09 -23.86
CA ARG A 358 2.42 8.76 -25.24
C ARG A 358 2.26 7.26 -25.48
N PRO A 359 1.70 6.85 -26.63
CA PRO A 359 1.70 5.45 -27.02
C PRO A 359 3.12 4.95 -27.34
N ALA A 360 3.30 3.63 -27.38
CA ALA A 360 4.49 3.03 -27.98
C ALA A 360 4.65 3.48 -29.44
N GLY A 361 5.88 3.68 -29.90
CA GLY A 361 6.15 4.12 -31.27
C GLY A 361 7.59 4.59 -31.45
N ALA A 362 8.01 4.80 -32.70
CA ALA A 362 9.38 5.22 -33.05
C ALA A 362 10.49 4.32 -32.45
N GLY A 363 10.23 3.00 -32.30
CA GLY A 363 11.16 2.06 -31.71
C GLY A 363 11.20 2.04 -30.17
N LEU A 364 10.34 2.82 -29.51
CA LEU A 364 10.22 2.86 -28.07
C LEU A 364 9.01 2.06 -27.59
N THR A 365 9.13 1.38 -26.44
CA THR A 365 8.00 0.84 -25.69
C THR A 365 7.17 1.99 -25.08
N ALA A 366 5.95 1.71 -24.61
CA ALA A 366 5.15 2.69 -23.92
C ALA A 366 5.86 3.18 -22.64
N ALA A 367 6.50 2.29 -21.88
CA ALA A 367 7.30 2.64 -20.71
C ALA A 367 8.44 3.61 -21.05
N GLN A 368 9.21 3.32 -22.11
CA GLN A 368 10.31 4.18 -22.56
C GLN A 368 9.82 5.55 -23.07
N ALA A 369 8.67 5.59 -23.76
CA ALA A 369 8.10 6.84 -24.26
C ALA A 369 7.62 7.77 -23.13
N ASN A 370 7.29 7.21 -21.95
CA ASN A 370 6.74 7.93 -20.81
C ASN A 370 7.71 8.00 -19.60
N ARG A 371 8.97 7.63 -19.78
CA ARG A 371 9.97 7.53 -18.72
C ARG A 371 10.17 8.80 -17.87
N GLU A 372 9.78 9.96 -18.32
CA GLU A 372 9.89 11.25 -17.63
C GLU A 372 8.51 11.85 -17.27
N LEU A 373 7.42 11.12 -17.52
CA LEU A 373 6.07 11.64 -17.38
C LEU A 373 5.75 12.03 -15.92
N LEU A 374 6.25 11.28 -14.96
CA LEU A 374 6.05 11.51 -13.53
C LEU A 374 7.11 12.43 -12.89
N ASP A 375 7.96 13.08 -13.70
CA ASP A 375 8.99 14.02 -13.19
C ASP A 375 8.50 15.47 -13.24
N HIS A 376 7.43 15.76 -14.00
CA HIS A 376 6.95 17.12 -14.25
C HIS A 376 5.43 17.20 -14.07
N GLY A 377 5.00 18.05 -13.15
CA GLY A 377 3.59 18.24 -12.83
C GLY A 377 3.39 19.04 -11.56
N THR A 378 2.19 18.99 -11.02
CA THR A 378 1.84 19.66 -9.77
C THR A 378 1.31 18.64 -8.78
N LEU A 379 1.87 18.66 -7.57
CA LEU A 379 1.37 17.90 -6.41
C LEU A 379 0.35 18.74 -5.64
N TYR A 380 -0.67 18.10 -5.11
CA TYR A 380 -1.72 18.72 -4.31
C TYR A 380 -1.96 17.90 -3.04
N VAL A 381 -2.40 18.57 -1.97
CA VAL A 381 -2.92 17.94 -0.76
C VAL A 381 -4.45 18.10 -0.68
N ALA A 382 -5.14 17.08 -0.22
CA ALA A 382 -6.60 17.08 -0.09
C ALA A 382 -7.09 17.92 1.09
N ARG A 383 -8.17 18.69 0.88
CA ARG A 383 -9.01 19.25 1.94
C ARG A 383 -10.45 18.76 1.74
N PHE A 384 -10.97 18.00 2.70
CA PHE A 384 -12.36 17.53 2.73
C PHE A 384 -13.18 18.42 3.66
N ASN A 385 -14.28 18.98 3.16
CA ASN A 385 -15.18 19.81 3.94
C ASN A 385 -16.34 18.98 4.52
N ALA A 386 -16.90 19.42 5.64
CA ALA A 386 -17.98 18.71 6.34
C ALA A 386 -19.30 18.61 5.53
N ASP A 387 -19.48 19.45 4.52
CA ASP A 387 -20.65 19.47 3.64
C ASP A 387 -20.55 18.48 2.46
N GLY A 388 -19.53 17.63 2.42
CA GLY A 388 -19.28 16.68 1.34
C GLY A 388 -18.56 17.26 0.14
N THR A 389 -18.19 18.54 0.17
CA THR A 389 -17.30 19.14 -0.85
C THR A 389 -15.83 18.97 -0.46
N GLY A 390 -14.94 19.19 -1.40
CA GLY A 390 -13.50 19.21 -1.11
C GLY A 390 -12.71 19.94 -2.19
N GLN A 391 -11.43 20.14 -1.91
CA GLN A 391 -10.51 20.83 -2.82
C GLN A 391 -9.10 20.26 -2.73
N TRP A 392 -8.39 20.38 -3.82
CA TRP A 392 -6.98 20.06 -3.98
C TRP A 392 -6.13 21.33 -3.88
N LEU A 393 -5.29 21.41 -2.85
CA LEU A 393 -4.45 22.57 -2.54
C LEU A 393 -3.05 22.35 -3.09
N PRO A 394 -2.51 23.22 -3.99
CA PRO A 394 -1.25 22.96 -4.67
C PRO A 394 -0.04 23.09 -3.75
N LEU A 395 0.85 22.11 -3.77
CA LEU A 395 2.18 22.16 -3.19
C LEU A 395 3.14 22.79 -4.20
N ALA A 396 3.04 24.11 -4.39
CA ALA A 396 3.79 24.86 -5.38
C ALA A 396 4.60 25.97 -4.70
N HIS A 397 5.93 25.99 -4.93
CA HIS A 397 6.80 27.03 -4.41
C HIS A 397 6.38 28.42 -4.93
N GLY A 398 6.40 29.42 -4.04
CA GLY A 398 6.00 30.79 -4.34
C GLY A 398 4.49 31.03 -4.30
N GLN A 399 3.66 30.01 -4.00
CA GLN A 399 2.21 30.14 -3.89
C GLN A 399 1.77 30.03 -2.43
N GLY A 400 0.89 30.96 -1.99
CA GLY A 400 0.40 30.98 -0.61
C GLY A 400 1.54 31.00 0.41
N PRO A 401 1.52 30.10 1.43
CA PRO A 401 2.54 30.08 2.46
C PRO A 401 3.83 29.38 2.05
N LEU A 402 3.92 28.73 0.88
CA LEU A 402 5.06 27.91 0.48
C LEU A 402 6.18 28.76 -0.14
N THR A 403 6.86 29.55 0.70
CA THR A 403 7.88 30.51 0.31
C THR A 403 9.16 30.34 1.13
N ALA A 404 10.25 30.94 0.69
CA ALA A 404 11.52 30.93 1.40
C ALA A 404 11.40 31.47 2.84
N ALA A 405 10.51 32.46 3.07
CA ALA A 405 10.28 33.01 4.40
C ALA A 405 9.69 31.98 5.39
N ASN A 406 9.02 30.96 4.89
CA ASN A 406 8.44 29.85 5.66
C ASN A 406 9.25 28.55 5.57
N GLY A 407 10.51 28.62 5.11
CA GLY A 407 11.43 27.48 5.08
C GLY A 407 11.33 26.60 3.84
N PHE A 408 10.89 27.16 2.71
CA PHE A 408 10.86 26.50 1.40
C PHE A 408 11.62 27.38 0.38
N ALA A 409 12.85 27.02 0.08
CA ALA A 409 13.69 27.80 -0.82
C ALA A 409 13.32 27.62 -2.30
N ASP A 410 12.83 26.42 -2.66
CA ASP A 410 12.45 26.05 -4.01
C ASP A 410 11.40 24.90 -4.00
N LEU A 411 11.01 24.44 -5.19
CA LEU A 411 10.05 23.34 -5.34
C LEU A 411 10.62 22.01 -4.83
N GLY A 412 11.91 21.75 -4.98
CA GLY A 412 12.55 20.53 -4.46
C GLY A 412 12.39 20.43 -2.94
N GLU A 413 12.59 21.55 -2.23
CA GLU A 413 12.40 21.59 -0.79
C GLU A 413 10.93 21.44 -0.36
N VAL A 414 9.97 22.01 -1.12
CA VAL A 414 8.54 21.79 -0.89
C VAL A 414 8.21 20.30 -0.94
N LEU A 415 8.74 19.58 -1.94
CA LEU A 415 8.45 18.16 -2.14
C LEU A 415 9.20 17.24 -1.15
N ILE A 416 10.39 17.60 -0.69
CA ILE A 416 11.11 16.91 0.40
C ILE A 416 10.37 17.11 1.72
N LYS A 417 9.76 18.27 1.93
CA LYS A 417 9.03 18.68 3.14
C LYS A 417 7.51 18.67 2.93
N SER A 418 6.97 17.75 2.14
CA SER A 418 5.53 17.72 1.78
C SER A 418 4.60 17.68 3.00
N ARG A 419 4.95 16.99 4.10
CA ARG A 419 4.20 17.04 5.36
C ARG A 419 4.09 18.47 5.89
N GLN A 420 5.20 19.19 6.00
CA GLN A 420 5.22 20.58 6.47
C GLN A 420 4.48 21.51 5.50
N ALA A 421 4.57 21.26 4.20
CA ALA A 421 3.80 22.00 3.20
C ALA A 421 2.29 21.75 3.35
N GLY A 422 1.89 20.50 3.55
CA GLY A 422 0.50 20.11 3.84
C GLY A 422 -0.04 20.74 5.13
N ASP A 423 0.81 20.79 6.19
CA ASP A 423 0.50 21.46 7.45
C ASP A 423 0.12 22.93 7.24
N LEU A 424 0.96 23.67 6.49
CA LEU A 424 0.73 25.09 6.24
C LEU A 424 -0.45 25.36 5.31
N LEU A 425 -0.71 24.47 4.35
CA LEU A 425 -1.86 24.59 3.46
C LEU A 425 -3.19 24.21 4.15
N GLY A 426 -3.14 23.53 5.30
CA GLY A 426 -4.32 23.07 6.02
C GLY A 426 -5.00 21.90 5.35
N GLY A 427 -4.23 20.90 4.93
CA GLY A 427 -4.74 19.60 4.48
C GLY A 427 -5.58 18.91 5.57
N THR A 428 -6.54 18.06 5.18
CA THR A 428 -7.34 17.30 6.15
C THR A 428 -6.50 16.18 6.74
N LYS A 429 -6.43 16.15 8.08
CA LYS A 429 -5.74 15.11 8.85
C LYS A 429 -6.56 13.83 8.86
N MET A 430 -6.09 12.79 8.18
CA MET A 430 -6.84 11.56 7.92
C MET A 430 -6.57 10.46 8.96
N ASP A 431 -7.43 9.43 8.95
CA ASP A 431 -7.31 8.23 9.79
C ASP A 431 -6.56 7.13 9.01
N ARG A 432 -5.24 7.30 8.76
CA ARG A 432 -4.39 6.37 8.01
C ARG A 432 -4.98 6.08 6.62
N PRO A 433 -4.79 6.96 5.64
CA PRO A 433 -5.19 6.68 4.26
C PRO A 433 -4.22 5.70 3.61
N GLU A 434 -4.76 4.55 3.21
CA GLU A 434 -4.03 3.40 2.69
C GLU A 434 -4.15 3.31 1.16
N TRP A 435 -4.83 2.27 0.66
CA TRP A 435 -4.95 1.96 -0.76
C TRP A 435 -6.04 2.75 -1.48
N PHE A 436 -5.89 2.84 -2.80
CA PHE A 436 -6.86 3.47 -3.68
C PHE A 436 -7.35 2.50 -4.76
N ALA A 437 -8.62 2.66 -5.14
CA ALA A 437 -9.16 2.08 -6.35
C ALA A 437 -9.77 3.19 -7.22
N ILE A 438 -9.58 3.10 -8.53
CA ILE A 438 -10.02 4.14 -9.47
C ILE A 438 -10.95 3.53 -10.51
N ASP A 439 -12.19 4.02 -10.56
CA ASP A 439 -13.10 3.73 -11.66
C ASP A 439 -12.94 4.80 -12.76
N GLN A 440 -12.08 4.49 -13.72
CA GLN A 440 -11.79 5.37 -14.85
C GLN A 440 -13.05 5.73 -15.67
N GLN A 441 -14.04 4.82 -15.73
CA GLN A 441 -15.27 5.02 -16.53
C GLN A 441 -16.27 5.91 -15.79
N ARG A 442 -16.41 5.73 -14.46
CA ARG A 442 -17.33 6.51 -13.64
C ARG A 442 -16.71 7.80 -13.12
N GLY A 443 -15.39 7.97 -13.25
CA GLY A 443 -14.64 9.07 -12.65
C GLY A 443 -14.69 9.06 -11.13
N GLU A 444 -14.69 7.86 -10.52
CA GLU A 444 -14.75 7.67 -9.07
C GLU A 444 -13.40 7.21 -8.54
N VAL A 445 -13.01 7.77 -7.40
CA VAL A 445 -11.83 7.35 -6.64
C VAL A 445 -12.28 6.88 -5.26
N TYR A 446 -11.76 5.75 -4.82
CA TYR A 446 -12.00 5.14 -3.51
C TYR A 446 -10.70 5.16 -2.72
N CYS A 447 -10.78 5.41 -1.41
CA CYS A 447 -9.64 5.34 -0.50
C CYS A 447 -10.06 4.67 0.80
N THR A 448 -9.27 3.72 1.25
CA THR A 448 -9.41 3.09 2.55
C THR A 448 -8.79 3.97 3.64
N LEU A 449 -9.46 4.04 4.79
CA LEU A 449 -8.99 4.68 6.02
C LEU A 449 -9.01 3.61 7.09
N THR A 450 -7.85 3.06 7.43
CA THR A 450 -7.77 1.78 8.15
C THR A 450 -8.22 1.88 9.59
N ASN A 451 -7.71 2.84 10.35
CA ASN A 451 -8.10 3.10 11.73
C ASN A 451 -7.36 4.33 12.31
N ASN A 452 -7.82 4.84 13.44
CA ASN A 452 -7.08 5.81 14.25
C ASN A 452 -7.63 5.86 15.68
N SER A 453 -7.10 5.05 16.57
CA SER A 453 -7.51 5.02 17.98
C SER A 453 -7.17 6.30 18.75
N SER A 454 -6.29 7.15 18.25
CA SER A 454 -5.95 8.47 18.84
C SER A 454 -6.91 9.59 18.44
N ARG A 455 -7.82 9.37 17.46
CA ARG A 455 -8.79 10.39 17.05
C ARG A 455 -9.69 10.79 18.22
N GLY A 456 -9.72 12.08 18.56
CA GLY A 456 -10.52 12.60 19.68
C GLY A 456 -9.92 12.36 21.07
N ALA A 457 -8.72 11.76 21.18
CA ALA A 457 -8.00 11.68 22.44
C ALA A 457 -7.55 13.07 22.92
N LYS A 458 -7.14 13.17 24.20
CA LYS A 458 -6.64 14.44 24.75
C LYS A 458 -5.45 14.95 23.90
N ASP A 459 -5.48 16.22 23.58
CA ASP A 459 -4.47 16.94 22.79
C ASP A 459 -4.28 16.40 21.34
N MET A 460 -5.20 15.57 20.85
CA MET A 460 -5.22 15.05 19.48
C MET A 460 -6.35 15.67 18.66
N PRO A 461 -6.25 15.65 17.32
CA PRO A 461 -7.34 16.10 16.45
C PRO A 461 -8.67 15.41 16.77
N GLY A 462 -9.75 16.19 16.88
CA GLY A 462 -11.09 15.68 17.06
C GLY A 462 -11.66 15.01 15.81
N VAL A 463 -12.91 14.54 15.91
CA VAL A 463 -13.67 14.03 14.76
C VAL A 463 -14.01 15.15 13.79
N ASP A 464 -14.11 14.82 12.51
CA ASP A 464 -14.52 15.72 11.43
C ASP A 464 -15.41 14.97 10.41
N GLY A 465 -15.81 15.64 9.32
CA GLY A 465 -16.68 15.01 8.31
C GLY A 465 -16.06 13.78 7.67
N ALA A 466 -14.77 13.82 7.35
CA ALA A 466 -14.06 12.70 6.72
C ALA A 466 -13.66 11.61 7.72
N ASN A 467 -13.51 11.96 9.00
CA ASN A 467 -13.09 11.09 10.09
C ASN A 467 -14.10 11.18 11.25
N PRO A 468 -15.32 10.58 11.11
CA PRO A 468 -16.47 10.89 11.98
C PRO A 468 -16.45 10.18 13.33
N ARG A 469 -15.47 9.31 13.60
CA ARG A 469 -15.45 8.44 14.78
C ARG A 469 -14.26 8.74 15.69
N ALA A 470 -14.54 9.01 16.97
CA ALA A 470 -13.50 9.04 17.98
C ALA A 470 -13.03 7.62 18.30
N ASN A 471 -11.76 7.45 18.69
CA ASN A 471 -11.16 6.14 18.93
C ASN A 471 -11.57 5.14 17.81
N ASN A 472 -11.28 5.51 16.57
CA ASN A 472 -11.70 4.76 15.40
C ASN A 472 -10.84 3.52 15.22
N VAL A 473 -11.28 2.38 15.74
CA VAL A 473 -10.61 1.08 15.61
C VAL A 473 -11.11 0.26 14.42
N MET A 474 -12.13 0.74 13.70
CA MET A 474 -12.80 -0.02 12.66
C MET A 474 -12.44 0.39 11.25
N GLY A 475 -12.16 1.68 11.04
CA GLY A 475 -11.89 2.21 9.71
C GLY A 475 -13.11 2.46 8.83
N SER A 476 -12.88 2.95 7.63
CA SER A 476 -13.91 3.30 6.65
C SER A 476 -13.33 3.32 5.24
N ILE A 477 -14.21 3.40 4.24
CA ILE A 477 -13.84 3.67 2.85
C ILE A 477 -14.55 4.94 2.42
N ILE A 478 -13.79 5.96 2.02
CA ILE A 478 -14.31 7.16 1.39
C ILE A 478 -14.24 7.03 -0.13
N ARG A 479 -15.11 7.77 -0.81
CA ARG A 479 -15.05 7.92 -2.27
C ARG A 479 -15.34 9.35 -2.67
N TRP A 480 -14.82 9.75 -3.82
CA TRP A 480 -15.08 11.06 -4.40
C TRP A 480 -15.11 11.07 -5.92
N LYS A 481 -15.59 12.18 -6.45
CA LYS A 481 -15.47 12.60 -7.86
C LYS A 481 -14.97 14.02 -7.92
N GLU A 482 -14.03 14.28 -8.76
CA GLU A 482 -13.64 15.64 -9.13
C GLU A 482 -14.70 16.29 -10.03
N HIS A 483 -14.84 17.61 -9.92
CA HIS A 483 -15.64 18.38 -10.85
C HIS A 483 -14.90 18.48 -12.20
N GLY A 484 -15.54 18.01 -13.26
CA GLY A 484 -15.00 18.01 -14.61
C GLY A 484 -14.29 16.72 -14.98
N ASP A 485 -13.02 16.59 -14.65
CA ASP A 485 -12.20 15.41 -14.92
C ASP A 485 -11.26 15.15 -13.73
N PHE A 486 -10.47 14.08 -13.73
CA PHE A 486 -9.54 13.73 -12.64
C PHE A 486 -8.54 14.84 -12.28
N ASP A 487 -8.24 15.78 -13.19
CA ASP A 487 -7.41 16.95 -12.89
C ASP A 487 -8.18 18.11 -12.23
N GLY A 488 -9.49 17.96 -12.00
CA GLY A 488 -10.32 18.97 -11.32
C GLY A 488 -9.79 19.32 -9.93
N LEU A 489 -9.86 20.60 -9.56
CA LEU A 489 -9.33 21.08 -8.27
C LEU A 489 -10.38 21.12 -7.15
N THR A 490 -11.63 20.81 -7.46
CA THR A 490 -12.72 20.66 -6.49
C THR A 490 -13.39 19.30 -6.67
N LEU A 491 -13.99 18.79 -5.61
CA LEU A 491 -14.57 17.46 -5.61
C LEU A 491 -15.83 17.37 -4.73
N GLN A 492 -16.61 16.31 -4.96
CA GLN A 492 -17.67 15.85 -4.06
C GLN A 492 -17.25 14.49 -3.50
N TRP A 493 -17.46 14.29 -2.20
CA TRP A 493 -17.07 13.05 -1.50
C TRP A 493 -18.13 12.57 -0.52
N ASN A 494 -18.09 11.28 -0.20
CA ASN A 494 -18.85 10.67 0.91
C ASN A 494 -18.15 9.39 1.40
N HIS A 495 -18.65 8.82 2.50
CA HIS A 495 -18.30 7.46 2.90
C HIS A 495 -19.06 6.45 2.03
N LEU A 496 -18.33 5.50 1.42
CA LEU A 496 -18.93 4.32 0.81
C LEU A 496 -19.44 3.40 1.91
N VAL A 497 -18.59 3.17 2.93
CA VAL A 497 -18.89 2.31 4.08
C VAL A 497 -18.12 2.78 5.32
N LEU A 498 -18.76 2.69 6.46
CA LEU A 498 -18.13 2.69 7.77
C LEU A 498 -17.99 1.22 8.21
N ALA A 499 -16.76 0.74 8.35
CA ALA A 499 -16.49 -0.64 8.76
C ALA A 499 -16.90 -0.89 10.22
N GLY A 500 -17.01 -2.13 10.62
CA GLY A 500 -17.38 -2.55 11.97
C GLY A 500 -18.65 -3.39 12.05
N ASP A 501 -18.88 -3.98 13.20
CA ASP A 501 -20.09 -4.75 13.49
C ASP A 501 -21.27 -3.79 13.72
N PRO A 502 -22.36 -3.86 12.95
CA PRO A 502 -23.56 -3.04 13.20
C PRO A 502 -24.19 -3.24 14.59
N ALA A 503 -23.93 -4.38 15.22
CA ALA A 503 -24.41 -4.72 16.56
C ALA A 503 -23.45 -4.31 17.69
N ASN A 504 -22.33 -3.63 17.39
CA ASN A 504 -21.37 -3.19 18.40
C ASN A 504 -22.08 -2.29 19.42
N GLU A 505 -21.68 -2.38 20.71
CA GLU A 505 -22.28 -1.55 21.77
C GLU A 505 -21.83 -0.09 21.67
N ARG A 506 -20.55 0.15 21.38
CA ARG A 506 -20.01 1.49 21.22
C ARG A 506 -20.41 2.07 19.86
N ALA A 507 -21.06 3.22 19.89
CA ALA A 507 -21.61 3.87 18.70
C ALA A 507 -20.55 4.15 17.62
N GLU A 508 -19.34 4.56 18.03
CA GLU A 508 -18.22 4.87 17.15
C GLU A 508 -17.60 3.62 16.49
N ALA A 509 -17.89 2.42 17.00
CA ALA A 509 -17.46 1.16 16.42
C ALA A 509 -18.54 0.46 15.59
N LYS A 510 -19.77 1.01 15.54
CA LYS A 510 -20.84 0.48 14.69
C LYS A 510 -20.56 0.73 13.22
N GLY A 511 -20.59 -0.35 12.43
CA GLY A 511 -20.57 -0.25 10.99
C GLY A 511 -21.95 0.05 10.40
N ASN A 512 -21.98 0.47 9.11
CA ASN A 512 -23.20 0.58 8.31
C ASN A 512 -23.24 -0.47 7.18
N ILE A 513 -22.50 -1.56 7.34
CA ILE A 513 -22.29 -2.60 6.34
C ILE A 513 -23.61 -3.33 6.03
N LYS A 514 -23.86 -3.59 4.75
CA LYS A 514 -24.91 -4.46 4.26
C LYS A 514 -24.29 -5.81 3.86
N GLY A 515 -24.36 -6.81 4.73
CA GLY A 515 -23.76 -8.13 4.51
C GLY A 515 -22.70 -8.48 5.53
N ASP A 516 -21.54 -8.98 5.08
CA ASP A 516 -20.49 -9.48 5.95
C ASP A 516 -19.64 -8.35 6.53
N MET A 517 -19.53 -8.34 7.85
CA MET A 517 -18.75 -7.32 8.58
C MET A 517 -17.25 -7.51 8.45
N PHE A 518 -16.54 -6.40 8.49
CA PHE A 518 -15.08 -6.33 8.51
C PHE A 518 -14.63 -5.11 9.29
N ALA A 519 -13.33 -5.05 9.59
CA ALA A 519 -12.66 -3.90 10.20
C ALA A 519 -11.31 -3.68 9.53
N CYS A 520 -10.71 -2.52 9.77
CA CYS A 520 -9.38 -2.17 9.28
C CYS A 520 -9.22 -2.41 7.76
N PRO A 521 -10.05 -1.77 6.91
CA PRO A 521 -9.87 -1.85 5.46
C PRO A 521 -8.52 -1.24 5.07
N ASP A 522 -7.79 -1.97 4.24
CA ASP A 522 -6.46 -1.64 3.79
C ASP A 522 -6.40 -1.78 2.27
N GLY A 523 -6.04 -2.94 1.72
CA GLY A 523 -6.02 -3.19 0.29
C GLY A 523 -7.40 -3.00 -0.37
N VAL A 524 -7.42 -2.33 -1.53
CA VAL A 524 -8.64 -2.18 -2.32
C VAL A 524 -8.35 -2.18 -3.82
N VAL A 525 -9.10 -2.98 -4.59
CA VAL A 525 -8.96 -3.06 -6.04
C VAL A 525 -10.30 -3.21 -6.74
N LEU A 526 -10.44 -2.66 -7.94
CA LEU A 526 -11.59 -2.84 -8.83
C LEU A 526 -11.29 -3.89 -9.89
N ASP A 527 -12.17 -4.91 -9.99
CA ASP A 527 -12.11 -5.83 -11.12
C ASP A 527 -12.77 -5.24 -12.38
N ALA A 528 -12.58 -5.90 -13.53
CA ALA A 528 -13.13 -5.45 -14.82
C ALA A 528 -14.66 -5.43 -14.87
N ARG A 529 -15.36 -6.10 -13.93
CA ARG A 529 -16.82 -6.09 -13.78
C ARG A 529 -17.32 -4.94 -12.90
N GLY A 530 -16.39 -4.25 -12.22
CA GLY A 530 -16.68 -3.18 -11.29
C GLY A 530 -17.01 -3.64 -9.87
N VAL A 531 -16.64 -4.86 -9.49
CA VAL A 531 -16.64 -5.30 -8.09
C VAL A 531 -15.48 -4.63 -7.38
N LEU A 532 -15.75 -4.01 -6.24
CA LEU A 532 -14.72 -3.48 -5.36
C LEU A 532 -14.31 -4.58 -4.38
N TRP A 533 -13.08 -5.05 -4.51
CA TRP A 533 -12.48 -6.03 -3.59
C TRP A 533 -11.79 -5.28 -2.46
N ILE A 534 -12.02 -5.70 -1.22
CA ILE A 534 -11.55 -5.05 0.01
C ILE A 534 -10.72 -6.07 0.78
N GLN A 535 -9.52 -5.71 1.17
CA GLN A 535 -8.63 -6.51 2.02
C GLN A 535 -8.46 -5.81 3.36
N THR A 536 -8.05 -6.55 4.39
CA THR A 536 -8.00 -6.00 5.75
C THR A 536 -6.65 -6.27 6.42
N ASP A 537 -6.21 -5.30 7.22
CA ASP A 537 -5.05 -5.39 8.11
C ASP A 537 -5.43 -5.00 9.54
N ALA A 538 -5.97 -5.96 10.30
CA ALA A 538 -6.10 -5.84 11.75
C ALA A 538 -4.88 -6.46 12.42
N HIS A 539 -4.22 -5.72 13.31
CA HIS A 539 -3.01 -6.17 13.98
C HIS A 539 -3.25 -7.35 14.95
N ALA A 540 -2.27 -8.25 15.10
CA ALA A 540 -2.32 -9.44 15.93
C ALA A 540 -2.68 -9.18 17.41
N THR A 541 -2.37 -8.00 17.96
CA THR A 541 -2.76 -7.62 19.33
C THR A 541 -4.24 -7.34 19.47
N GLN A 542 -4.94 -7.00 18.38
CA GLN A 542 -6.34 -6.55 18.35
C GLN A 542 -7.28 -7.63 17.81
N MET A 543 -6.82 -8.47 16.89
CA MET A 543 -7.61 -9.56 16.35
C MET A 543 -8.20 -10.44 17.45
N TYR A 544 -9.42 -10.92 17.23
CA TYR A 544 -10.15 -11.86 18.12
C TYR A 544 -10.50 -11.32 19.50
N LYS A 545 -10.32 -10.03 19.77
CA LYS A 545 -10.52 -9.41 21.09
C LYS A 545 -11.41 -8.18 21.02
N GLY A 546 -12.02 -7.83 22.15
CA GLY A 546 -12.77 -6.59 22.29
C GLY A 546 -13.78 -6.38 21.17
N GLU A 547 -13.75 -5.22 20.55
CA GLU A 547 -14.66 -4.83 19.46
C GLU A 547 -14.42 -5.60 18.16
N LEU A 548 -13.24 -6.19 17.97
CA LEU A 548 -12.89 -7.01 16.81
C LEU A 548 -13.14 -8.52 17.03
N ALA A 549 -13.63 -8.94 18.21
CA ALA A 549 -13.78 -10.35 18.56
C ALA A 549 -14.63 -11.17 17.56
N ARG A 550 -15.62 -10.54 16.91
CA ARG A 550 -16.52 -11.19 15.95
C ARG A 550 -16.07 -11.05 14.50
N ILE A 551 -15.03 -10.28 14.22
CA ILE A 551 -14.54 -10.02 12.86
C ILE A 551 -13.78 -11.24 12.31
N GLY A 552 -13.00 -11.93 13.16
CA GLY A 552 -12.18 -13.09 12.77
C GLY A 552 -10.80 -12.68 12.25
N SER A 553 -10.16 -13.59 11.51
CA SER A 553 -8.88 -13.35 10.83
C SER A 553 -9.01 -12.27 9.77
N ASN A 554 -7.91 -11.66 9.35
CA ASN A 554 -7.87 -10.77 8.20
C ASN A 554 -8.40 -11.47 6.95
N GLN A 555 -9.03 -10.70 6.06
CA GLN A 555 -9.97 -11.22 5.10
C GLN A 555 -9.99 -10.40 3.80
N MET A 556 -10.58 -11.00 2.76
CA MET A 556 -10.91 -10.31 1.52
C MET A 556 -12.42 -10.40 1.28
N LEU A 557 -13.03 -9.26 0.96
CA LEU A 557 -14.45 -9.14 0.71
C LEU A 557 -14.70 -8.54 -0.68
N ALA A 558 -15.85 -8.86 -1.26
CA ALA A 558 -16.32 -8.27 -2.51
C ALA A 558 -17.52 -7.36 -2.25
N CYS A 559 -17.47 -6.14 -2.78
CA CYS A 559 -18.52 -5.13 -2.63
C CYS A 559 -19.17 -4.83 -3.98
N ASP A 560 -20.48 -5.00 -4.07
CA ASP A 560 -21.29 -4.41 -5.14
C ASP A 560 -21.54 -2.94 -4.80
N ARG A 561 -20.85 -2.05 -5.46
CA ARG A 561 -20.90 -0.59 -5.24
C ARG A 561 -22.24 0.05 -5.56
N THR A 562 -23.13 -0.66 -6.28
CA THR A 562 -24.47 -0.17 -6.65
C THR A 562 -25.48 -0.48 -5.55
N THR A 563 -25.47 -1.70 -5.03
CA THR A 563 -26.39 -2.14 -3.96
C THR A 563 -25.83 -1.86 -2.57
N GLY A 564 -24.50 -1.74 -2.45
CA GLY A 564 -23.76 -1.68 -1.20
C GLY A 564 -23.64 -3.04 -0.50
N GLU A 565 -23.99 -4.16 -1.18
CA GLU A 565 -23.83 -5.51 -0.63
C GLU A 565 -22.35 -5.87 -0.54
N ILE A 566 -21.93 -6.42 0.61
CA ILE A 566 -20.57 -6.88 0.87
C ILE A 566 -20.61 -8.35 1.26
N ARG A 567 -19.79 -9.19 0.58
CA ARG A 567 -19.67 -10.63 0.85
C ARG A 567 -18.22 -11.01 1.13
N ARG A 568 -18.02 -11.80 2.17
CA ARG A 568 -16.69 -12.34 2.50
C ARG A 568 -16.33 -13.46 1.52
N PHE A 569 -15.21 -13.22 0.82
CA PHE A 569 -14.68 -14.13 -0.18
C PHE A 569 -13.51 -14.98 0.35
N LEU A 570 -12.70 -14.43 1.25
CA LEU A 570 -11.53 -15.11 1.76
C LEU A 570 -11.28 -14.73 3.22
N THR A 571 -10.80 -15.69 4.00
CA THR A 571 -10.17 -15.46 5.30
C THR A 571 -8.77 -16.05 5.30
N GLY A 572 -7.81 -15.31 5.86
CA GLY A 572 -6.41 -15.71 5.94
C GLY A 572 -6.11 -16.62 7.13
N PRO A 573 -4.89 -17.17 7.18
CA PRO A 573 -4.36 -17.86 8.36
C PRO A 573 -4.28 -16.92 9.57
N VAL A 574 -4.04 -17.49 10.75
CA VAL A 574 -3.98 -16.74 12.01
C VAL A 574 -2.94 -15.63 11.95
N ASN A 575 -3.27 -14.45 12.45
CA ASN A 575 -2.41 -13.28 12.58
C ASN A 575 -1.68 -12.88 11.26
N CYS A 576 -2.25 -13.17 10.10
CA CYS A 576 -1.73 -12.64 8.85
C CYS A 576 -2.45 -11.35 8.47
N GLU A 577 -1.88 -10.60 7.57
CA GLU A 577 -2.56 -9.62 6.74
C GLU A 577 -2.92 -10.24 5.40
N ILE A 578 -4.04 -9.80 4.79
CA ILE A 578 -4.42 -10.10 3.41
C ILE A 578 -4.23 -8.84 2.58
N THR A 579 -3.27 -8.89 1.68
CA THR A 579 -2.85 -7.74 0.89
C THR A 579 -2.58 -8.10 -0.57
N GLY A 580 -2.35 -7.09 -1.38
CA GLY A 580 -2.06 -7.21 -2.82
C GLY A 580 -3.14 -7.97 -3.57
N ALA A 581 -3.63 -7.44 -4.67
CA ALA A 581 -4.61 -8.15 -5.48
C ALA A 581 -4.46 -7.76 -6.95
N THR A 582 -4.25 -8.75 -7.81
CA THR A 582 -4.19 -8.54 -9.26
C THR A 582 -4.84 -9.69 -10.01
N PHE A 583 -5.47 -9.38 -11.14
CA PHE A 583 -6.18 -10.36 -11.96
C PHE A 583 -5.44 -10.61 -13.27
N THR A 584 -5.53 -11.85 -13.78
CA THR A 584 -5.23 -12.07 -15.19
C THR A 584 -6.22 -11.31 -16.09
N PRO A 585 -5.84 -10.90 -17.32
CA PRO A 585 -6.73 -10.13 -18.22
C PRO A 585 -8.10 -10.77 -18.49
N ASP A 586 -8.21 -12.10 -18.42
CA ASP A 586 -9.46 -12.84 -18.59
C ASP A 586 -10.31 -12.91 -17.30
N GLY A 587 -9.84 -12.39 -16.16
CA GLY A 587 -10.53 -12.41 -14.88
C GLY A 587 -10.73 -13.79 -14.25
N ARG A 588 -10.00 -14.82 -14.73
CA ARG A 588 -10.16 -16.23 -14.28
C ARG A 588 -9.13 -16.65 -13.23
N THR A 589 -8.10 -15.86 -13.03
CA THR A 589 -7.11 -16.03 -11.97
C THR A 589 -6.98 -14.74 -11.18
N LEU A 590 -7.01 -14.86 -9.87
CA LEU A 590 -6.68 -13.81 -8.92
C LEU A 590 -5.38 -14.21 -8.20
N PHE A 591 -4.42 -13.30 -8.15
CA PHE A 591 -3.25 -13.38 -7.30
C PHE A 591 -3.43 -12.42 -6.13
N ILE A 592 -3.17 -12.89 -4.92
CA ILE A 592 -3.10 -12.07 -3.70
C ILE A 592 -1.82 -12.41 -2.95
N ASN A 593 -1.49 -11.62 -1.94
CA ASN A 593 -0.44 -11.92 -0.99
C ASN A 593 -1.01 -12.18 0.42
N VAL A 594 -0.39 -13.12 1.12
CA VAL A 594 -0.56 -13.34 2.55
C VAL A 594 0.72 -12.87 3.21
N GLN A 595 0.64 -11.75 3.89
CA GLN A 595 1.75 -11.15 4.61
C GLN A 595 1.83 -11.75 6.03
N HIS A 596 3.02 -11.88 6.57
CA HIS A 596 3.35 -12.26 7.96
C HIS A 596 2.42 -13.27 8.65
N PRO A 597 2.15 -14.48 8.09
CA PRO A 597 1.30 -15.45 8.76
C PRO A 597 1.85 -15.78 10.15
N GLY A 598 0.99 -15.72 11.19
CA GLY A 598 1.39 -15.92 12.57
C GLY A 598 2.21 -14.77 13.16
N GLU A 599 1.96 -13.53 12.72
CA GLU A 599 2.64 -12.38 13.29
C GLU A 599 2.60 -12.40 14.82
N SER A 600 3.78 -12.19 15.43
CA SER A 600 3.89 -12.17 16.89
C SER A 600 3.21 -10.90 17.44
N PRO A 601 2.40 -11.00 18.51
CA PRO A 601 1.93 -9.82 19.22
C PRO A 601 3.04 -8.97 19.86
N SER A 602 4.26 -9.51 19.93
CA SER A 602 5.48 -8.76 20.23
C SER A 602 6.20 -8.40 18.92
N ASP A 603 7.15 -7.46 18.99
CA ASP A 603 7.84 -6.94 17.81
C ASP A 603 8.63 -7.99 16.99
N ARG A 604 8.88 -9.17 17.55
CA ARG A 604 9.65 -10.25 16.89
C ARG A 604 9.18 -11.62 17.34
N SER A 605 9.21 -12.59 16.43
CA SER A 605 8.99 -13.99 16.72
C SER A 605 10.18 -14.61 17.46
N ASP A 606 9.91 -15.65 18.26
CA ASP A 606 10.95 -16.42 18.95
C ASP A 606 11.57 -17.44 17.98
N PRO A 607 12.86 -17.36 17.65
CA PRO A 607 13.51 -18.32 16.77
C PRO A 607 13.60 -19.74 17.38
N ALA A 608 13.41 -19.89 18.67
CA ALA A 608 13.39 -21.21 19.33
C ALA A 608 12.02 -21.91 19.20
N ASP A 609 10.96 -21.15 18.94
CA ASP A 609 9.61 -21.66 18.68
C ASP A 609 8.95 -20.90 17.51
N PRO A 610 9.50 -21.02 16.30
CA PRO A 610 9.12 -20.19 15.15
C PRO A 610 7.69 -20.46 14.66
N THR A 611 7.10 -21.60 15.01
CA THR A 611 5.75 -21.99 14.62
C THR A 611 4.71 -21.77 15.70
N LYS A 612 5.05 -21.02 16.75
CA LYS A 612 4.18 -20.78 17.91
C LYS A 612 2.78 -20.27 17.53
N PHE A 613 2.68 -19.41 16.55
CA PHE A 613 1.41 -18.81 16.13
C PHE A 613 0.89 -19.40 14.83
N SER A 614 1.77 -19.72 13.87
CA SER A 614 1.41 -20.27 12.56
C SER A 614 2.49 -21.21 12.03
N ASN A 615 2.09 -22.20 11.24
CA ASN A 615 2.97 -23.03 10.44
C ASN A 615 2.56 -23.03 8.95
N TRP A 616 1.76 -22.05 8.57
CA TRP A 616 1.30 -21.83 7.20
C TRP A 616 2.46 -21.30 6.31
N PRO A 617 2.57 -21.69 5.05
CA PRO A 617 1.70 -22.59 4.31
C PRO A 617 2.20 -24.03 4.27
N ASP A 618 3.38 -24.31 4.79
CA ASP A 618 4.07 -25.60 4.58
C ASP A 618 3.60 -26.69 5.55
N TYR A 619 3.17 -26.33 6.76
CA TYR A 619 2.77 -27.22 7.86
C TYR A 619 3.78 -28.33 8.19
N LYS A 620 5.07 -28.05 8.00
CA LYS A 620 6.16 -29.00 8.21
C LYS A 620 6.73 -28.88 9.62
N PRO A 621 7.06 -30.02 10.28
CA PRO A 621 7.81 -29.98 11.53
C PRO A 621 9.12 -29.22 11.39
N GLY A 622 9.44 -28.33 12.34
CA GLY A 622 10.66 -27.51 12.32
C GLY A 622 10.68 -26.45 11.21
N GLY A 623 9.53 -26.17 10.58
CA GLY A 623 9.37 -25.13 9.59
C GLY A 623 9.33 -23.73 10.21
N ARG A 624 9.05 -22.75 9.36
CA ARG A 624 8.78 -21.35 9.73
C ARG A 624 7.54 -20.89 8.96
N PRO A 625 6.68 -20.04 9.53
CA PRO A 625 5.63 -19.40 8.75
C PRO A 625 6.26 -18.55 7.64
N ARG A 626 5.64 -18.56 6.47
CA ARG A 626 6.22 -17.91 5.28
C ARG A 626 5.18 -17.05 4.58
N SER A 627 5.44 -15.76 4.43
CA SER A 627 4.68 -14.93 3.50
C SER A 627 4.69 -15.55 2.10
N SER A 628 3.59 -15.44 1.38
CA SER A 628 3.43 -16.14 0.10
C SER A 628 2.45 -15.42 -0.79
N SER A 629 2.70 -15.45 -2.09
CA SER A 629 1.63 -15.22 -3.06
C SER A 629 0.68 -16.41 -3.09
N VAL A 630 -0.60 -16.15 -3.34
CA VAL A 630 -1.65 -17.17 -3.44
C VAL A 630 -2.37 -17.01 -4.77
N VAL A 631 -2.48 -18.10 -5.50
CA VAL A 631 -3.31 -18.20 -6.71
C VAL A 631 -4.71 -18.65 -6.33
N ILE A 632 -5.73 -17.92 -6.74
CA ILE A 632 -7.13 -18.27 -6.53
C ILE A 632 -7.80 -18.46 -7.89
N ARG A 633 -8.52 -19.58 -8.06
CA ARG A 633 -9.27 -19.91 -9.27
C ARG A 633 -10.56 -20.64 -8.93
N ARG A 634 -11.53 -20.54 -9.83
CA ARG A 634 -12.67 -21.46 -9.79
C ARG A 634 -12.29 -22.84 -10.33
N VAL A 635 -12.81 -23.89 -9.72
CA VAL A 635 -12.60 -25.29 -10.13
C VAL A 635 -13.08 -25.54 -11.56
N ASP A 636 -14.18 -24.89 -11.96
CA ASP A 636 -14.77 -24.98 -13.31
C ASP A 636 -14.12 -24.04 -14.33
N GLY A 637 -13.10 -23.28 -13.93
CA GLY A 637 -12.40 -22.30 -14.78
C GLY A 637 -13.23 -21.03 -15.06
N GLY A 638 -14.30 -20.76 -14.31
CA GLY A 638 -15.11 -19.55 -14.43
C GLY A 638 -14.41 -18.27 -13.96
N LEU A 639 -15.11 -17.13 -14.09
CA LEU A 639 -14.63 -15.83 -13.61
C LEU A 639 -14.57 -15.80 -12.07
N ILE A 640 -13.59 -15.10 -11.54
CA ILE A 640 -13.50 -14.85 -10.09
C ILE A 640 -14.69 -14.00 -9.64
N GLY A 641 -15.30 -14.35 -8.50
CA GLY A 641 -16.42 -13.61 -7.91
C GLY A 641 -17.81 -13.96 -8.51
N THR A 642 -17.86 -14.97 -9.42
CA THR A 642 -19.15 -15.43 -9.99
C THR A 642 -19.58 -16.76 -9.41
#